data_a4f73870ef1178b3a41197aba6cb9e68
#
_entry.id   a4f73870ef1178b3a41197aba6cb9e68
#
_cell.length_a   1.000
_cell.length_b   1.000
_cell.length_c   1.000
_cell.angle_alpha   90.00
_cell.angle_beta   90.00
_cell.angle_gamma   90.00
#
_symmetry.space_group_name_H-M   'P 1'
#
loop_
_entity.id
_entity.type
_entity.pdbx_description
1 polymer ?
#
loop_
_entity_poly.entity_id
_entity_poly.type
_entity_poly.pdbx_seq_one_letter_code
_entity_poly.pdbx_strand_id
1 'polypeptide(L)'
;MRRRTPRPTRTRKLTSTVLAAAAALGLGVALAAPVPQQARAEPAAAAGTDYCRGQCSDILPPGATGNATLADILANRVLGTHPAHSTDQLGPYADLAGGYPTLTDDKLAGFFNDSSFGVPADQVASVTRPRDDVTITRDKKTGVPHIQGTTREGTEFGAGYAAAQDRLWLMDLFRHVGRGELTSFAGGAPANQGLEQDFFRQAPYTEGDYQAQIDYILGHGGERGRQALADAQAYVDGINAYAKKAKDDRYFPGEYVLTGHIDAITNAGEIQPFRLTDLIALASVVGALFGNGGGGEVEGALSLLAAQQKYGLAEGTEVWESFRERNDPEAALTVRDGTFPYAGRPASPRGVALPDTGSVTPEQLVHDREGGAATTARTEVGAPKSLERLRGIYDDGVLPRDLFSRKKGMSNALVVSGKYTASGHPVAVFGPQTGYFAPQLLMLQELQGPGISARGASFAGVGMYVQLGRGQDYAWSATTSAQDITDTYAVQLCSPDGSAPSKDSTYYRYHGACLPMEKLERRNAWKPTLADSTAAGSYRMQVYRTAYGLVTHRATVGGEPVAYTVLRSTYRHEADSIIGFQMLNDPGYVTDAASFQRAAQNINYTFNWFYADSRQTGYYNSGLNPVRAAHVDPSLPVRAEAGYEWRDFDPTDNTAAATPPAEHPHSIDQDYYISWNNKLAKDYGAAGFGNGSVHRGNLLDDRVRALVRKGGVTRSALTRAMAEAAVTDLRGEDVLPELLKVLRSSPIDDPELAGAVQRLDSWASAGSQRRETSPGSHTYGHADAVRIMDAWWPLLVEAEFRPGLGDGLYDALRANLTVDEAPSAGHGPTGSHAGSSFQYGWWSYVDKDLRTVLGEDVKGPLARPYCGGGDLNACRDALLTSLKTAVGKSAGQVYPGDDNCSAGDQWCADAIVQRPVGGLTHNKISWQNRPTFQQVVEFPAHR
;
A
#
# COMPACT_ATOMS: atom_id res chain seq x y z
N MET A 1 -14.78 -76.09 -13.18
CA MET A 1 -15.81 -76.53 -12.18
C MET A 1 -15.63 -75.83 -10.86
N ARG A 2 -16.74 -75.39 -10.26
CA ARG A 2 -16.95 -74.69 -8.98
C ARG A 2 -16.59 -73.15 -8.93
N ARG A 3 -17.65 -72.40 -9.06
CA ARG A 3 -17.86 -71.01 -8.70
C ARG A 3 -17.64 -70.84 -7.18
N ARG A 4 -16.91 -69.70 -6.79
CA ARG A 4 -16.99 -69.21 -5.43
C ARG A 4 -17.49 -67.76 -5.53
N THR A 5 -18.60 -67.52 -4.89
CA THR A 5 -19.25 -66.23 -4.65
C THR A 5 -18.42 -65.35 -3.69
N PRO A 6 -18.36 -64.02 -3.86
CA PRO A 6 -17.70 -63.11 -2.92
C PRO A 6 -18.61 -62.82 -1.72
N ARG A 7 -18.02 -62.81 -0.53
CA ARG A 7 -18.64 -62.32 0.72
C ARG A 7 -18.63 -60.79 0.77
N PRO A 8 -19.64 -60.14 1.36
CA PRO A 8 -19.71 -58.70 1.45
C PRO A 8 -18.77 -58.19 2.55
N THR A 9 -18.00 -57.16 2.21
CA THR A 9 -17.17 -56.39 3.13
C THR A 9 -18.04 -55.50 4.04
N ARG A 10 -17.91 -55.71 5.34
CA ARG A 10 -18.50 -54.86 6.39
C ARG A 10 -17.85 -53.45 6.38
N THR A 11 -18.60 -52.45 5.98
CA THR A 11 -18.34 -51.05 6.28
C THR A 11 -18.43 -50.82 7.80
N ARG A 12 -17.31 -50.61 8.46
CA ARG A 12 -17.27 -50.10 9.83
C ARG A 12 -17.59 -48.60 9.78
N LYS A 13 -18.74 -48.26 10.38
CA LYS A 13 -19.06 -46.89 10.75
C LYS A 13 -18.04 -46.41 11.79
N LEU A 14 -17.16 -45.45 11.41
CA LEU A 14 -16.41 -44.64 12.33
C LEU A 14 -17.23 -43.33 12.56
N THR A 15 -18.18 -43.46 13.45
CA THR A 15 -18.84 -42.31 14.03
C THR A 15 -18.84 -42.51 15.53
N SER A 16 -18.36 -41.51 16.25
CA SER A 16 -18.33 -41.36 17.70
C SER A 16 -17.02 -41.72 18.42
N THR A 17 -15.97 -40.87 18.19
CA THR A 17 -14.89 -40.75 19.18
C THR A 17 -14.18 -39.40 19.14
N VAL A 18 -14.74 -38.38 18.46
CA VAL A 18 -14.17 -37.03 18.44
C VAL A 18 -14.85 -36.05 19.42
N LEU A 19 -16.02 -36.42 19.95
CA LEU A 19 -16.72 -35.56 20.95
C LEU A 19 -16.25 -35.78 22.41
N ALA A 20 -15.37 -36.75 22.66
CA ALA A 20 -14.93 -37.03 24.03
C ALA A 20 -13.59 -36.33 24.44
N ALA A 21 -12.85 -35.72 23.50
CA ALA A 21 -11.60 -35.07 23.82
C ALA A 21 -11.76 -33.57 24.19
N ALA A 22 -12.91 -32.96 23.93
CA ALA A 22 -13.21 -31.59 24.36
C ALA A 22 -13.82 -31.50 25.78
N ALA A 23 -14.23 -32.65 26.35
CA ALA A 23 -14.87 -32.67 27.67
C ALA A 23 -13.93 -32.99 28.85
N ALA A 24 -12.62 -33.22 28.60
CA ALA A 24 -11.66 -33.59 29.63
C ALA A 24 -10.71 -32.47 30.05
N LEU A 25 -10.87 -31.23 29.58
CA LEU A 25 -10.26 -30.03 30.14
C LEU A 25 -11.27 -29.37 31.08
N GLY A 26 -11.47 -30.01 32.24
CA GLY A 26 -12.22 -29.46 33.35
C GLY A 26 -11.48 -28.26 33.99
N LEU A 27 -11.47 -27.13 33.38
CA LEU A 27 -11.45 -25.84 34.02
C LEU A 27 -12.87 -25.29 33.86
N GLY A 28 -13.67 -25.46 34.89
CA GLY A 28 -14.99 -24.87 35.02
C GLY A 28 -14.93 -23.35 35.03
N VAL A 29 -14.74 -22.79 33.88
CA VAL A 29 -15.24 -21.43 33.59
C VAL A 29 -16.51 -21.66 32.79
N ALA A 30 -17.65 -21.49 33.45
CA ALA A 30 -18.93 -21.38 32.80
C ALA A 30 -18.80 -20.26 31.77
N LEU A 31 -18.55 -20.59 30.52
CA LEU A 31 -18.75 -19.73 29.39
C LEU A 31 -20.26 -19.60 29.21
N ALA A 32 -20.92 -18.83 30.08
CA ALA A 32 -22.14 -18.16 29.71
C ALA A 32 -21.69 -17.10 28.69
N ALA A 33 -21.80 -17.41 27.41
CA ALA A 33 -21.87 -16.36 26.41
C ALA A 33 -22.96 -15.40 26.89
N PRO A 34 -22.69 -14.09 27.00
CA PRO A 34 -23.76 -13.15 27.27
C PRO A 34 -24.74 -13.29 26.09
N VAL A 35 -25.92 -13.84 26.34
CA VAL A 35 -27.04 -13.74 25.42
C VAL A 35 -27.26 -12.23 25.28
N PRO A 36 -27.09 -11.64 24.08
CA PRO A 36 -27.34 -10.22 23.92
C PRO A 36 -28.78 -10.00 24.35
N GLN A 37 -28.97 -9.18 25.38
CA GLN A 37 -30.30 -8.71 25.78
C GLN A 37 -30.88 -8.02 24.56
N GLN A 38 -31.93 -8.59 23.96
CA GLN A 38 -32.72 -7.97 22.94
C GLN A 38 -33.39 -6.72 23.57
N ALA A 39 -32.68 -5.59 23.51
CA ALA A 39 -33.28 -4.31 23.74
C ALA A 39 -34.34 -4.13 22.62
N ARG A 40 -35.59 -3.86 23.02
CA ARG A 40 -36.64 -3.41 22.09
C ARG A 40 -36.07 -2.22 21.33
N ALA A 41 -36.00 -2.35 20.00
CA ALA A 41 -35.56 -1.28 19.10
C ALA A 41 -36.56 -0.10 19.26
N GLU A 42 -36.13 0.95 19.97
CA GLU A 42 -36.68 2.29 19.74
C GLU A 42 -36.21 2.76 18.37
N PRO A 43 -37.04 3.49 17.60
CA PRO A 43 -36.64 3.92 16.26
C PRO A 43 -35.34 4.72 16.37
N ALA A 44 -34.33 4.27 15.62
CA ALA A 44 -33.10 5.03 15.44
C ALA A 44 -33.45 6.43 14.92
N ALA A 45 -32.74 7.45 15.41
CA ALA A 45 -32.85 8.78 14.83
C ALA A 45 -32.61 8.67 13.31
N ALA A 46 -33.31 9.48 12.50
CA ALA A 46 -33.26 9.35 11.06
C ALA A 46 -31.81 9.49 10.54
N ALA A 47 -31.34 8.50 9.80
CA ALA A 47 -30.12 8.61 9.03
C ALA A 47 -30.18 9.84 8.11
N GLY A 48 -29.05 10.45 7.79
CA GLY A 48 -28.98 11.53 6.81
C GLY A 48 -29.64 11.12 5.48
N THR A 49 -30.13 12.07 4.71
CA THR A 49 -30.74 11.80 3.39
C THR A 49 -29.70 11.12 2.50
N ASP A 50 -30.07 9.98 1.94
CA ASP A 50 -29.23 9.21 1.01
C ASP A 50 -29.69 9.42 -0.43
N TYR A 51 -28.90 10.19 -1.18
CA TYR A 51 -29.15 10.49 -2.58
C TYR A 51 -28.66 9.41 -3.54
N CYS A 52 -27.95 8.39 -3.03
CA CYS A 52 -27.50 7.25 -3.82
C CYS A 52 -28.65 6.31 -4.24
N ARG A 53 -29.73 6.27 -3.44
CA ARG A 53 -30.95 5.51 -3.75
C ARG A 53 -30.67 4.05 -4.15
N GLY A 54 -29.75 3.38 -3.43
CA GLY A 54 -29.36 2.00 -3.71
C GLY A 54 -28.44 1.81 -4.94
N GLN A 55 -27.91 2.88 -5.53
CA GLN A 55 -26.97 2.79 -6.66
C GLN A 55 -25.50 2.83 -6.22
N CYS A 56 -25.20 2.80 -4.91
CA CYS A 56 -23.84 2.74 -4.39
C CYS A 56 -23.59 1.41 -3.68
N SER A 57 -22.39 0.90 -3.90
CA SER A 57 -21.96 -0.38 -3.34
C SER A 57 -20.49 -0.31 -2.95
N ASP A 58 -20.09 -1.12 -1.98
CA ASP A 58 -18.71 -1.23 -1.54
C ASP A 58 -18.34 -2.69 -1.20
N ILE A 59 -17.02 -2.96 -1.10
CA ILE A 59 -16.50 -4.23 -0.59
C ILE A 59 -15.13 -4.00 0.04
N LEU A 60 -14.87 -4.68 1.18
CA LEU A 60 -13.56 -4.67 1.86
C LEU A 60 -13.25 -6.06 2.46
N PRO A 61 -12.54 -6.95 1.73
CA PRO A 61 -12.12 -8.23 2.27
C PRO A 61 -11.02 -8.08 3.34
N PRO A 62 -10.90 -9.07 4.26
CA PRO A 62 -11.69 -10.27 4.33
C PRO A 62 -13.07 -10.05 4.96
N GLY A 63 -13.25 -9.09 5.90
CA GLY A 63 -14.49 -8.79 6.58
C GLY A 63 -14.36 -7.66 7.61
N ALA A 64 -15.45 -7.27 8.28
CA ALA A 64 -15.48 -6.15 9.22
C ALA A 64 -14.78 -6.47 10.55
N THR A 65 -15.05 -7.64 11.13
CA THR A 65 -14.49 -8.07 12.41
C THR A 65 -13.04 -8.49 12.26
N GLY A 66 -12.16 -7.90 13.07
CA GLY A 66 -10.74 -8.19 13.07
C GLY A 66 -10.19 -8.68 14.40
N ASN A 67 -10.87 -8.38 15.52
CA ASN A 67 -10.49 -8.90 16.83
C ASN A 67 -10.94 -10.35 17.00
N ALA A 68 -10.07 -11.19 17.55
CA ALA A 68 -10.34 -12.58 17.86
C ALA A 68 -9.86 -12.88 19.28
N THR A 69 -10.67 -13.59 20.07
CA THR A 69 -10.22 -14.08 21.38
C THR A 69 -9.17 -15.17 21.22
N LEU A 70 -8.44 -15.51 22.30
CA LEU A 70 -7.52 -16.64 22.29
C LEU A 70 -8.20 -17.95 21.88
N ALA A 71 -9.47 -18.15 22.26
CA ALA A 71 -10.25 -19.32 21.86
C ALA A 71 -10.56 -19.34 20.36
N ASP A 72 -10.89 -18.18 19.77
CA ASP A 72 -11.13 -18.05 18.34
C ASP A 72 -9.86 -18.32 17.54
N ILE A 73 -8.70 -17.78 17.98
CA ILE A 73 -7.40 -18.04 17.35
C ILE A 73 -7.07 -19.52 17.39
N LEU A 74 -7.25 -20.19 18.55
CA LEU A 74 -7.00 -21.60 18.66
C LEU A 74 -7.94 -22.42 17.76
N ALA A 75 -9.24 -22.09 17.74
CA ALA A 75 -10.21 -22.75 16.89
C ALA A 75 -9.88 -22.56 15.38
N ASN A 76 -9.47 -21.38 14.99
CA ASN A 76 -9.01 -21.11 13.62
C ASN A 76 -7.81 -21.99 13.24
N ARG A 77 -6.77 -22.00 14.07
CA ARG A 77 -5.53 -22.78 13.80
C ARG A 77 -5.73 -24.30 13.81
N VAL A 78 -6.76 -24.80 14.52
CA VAL A 78 -7.04 -26.24 14.64
C VAL A 78 -8.11 -26.69 13.65
N LEU A 79 -9.17 -25.92 13.49
CA LEU A 79 -10.39 -26.29 12.78
C LEU A 79 -10.66 -25.45 11.52
N GLY A 80 -9.90 -24.37 11.30
CA GLY A 80 -10.15 -23.44 10.20
C GLY A 80 -11.40 -22.58 10.38
N THR A 81 -11.93 -22.45 11.60
CA THR A 81 -13.12 -21.63 11.87
C THR A 81 -12.76 -20.15 11.98
N HIS A 82 -13.74 -19.29 11.79
CA HIS A 82 -13.58 -17.84 11.88
C HIS A 82 -14.65 -17.21 12.77
N PRO A 83 -14.34 -16.09 13.47
CA PRO A 83 -15.34 -15.26 14.10
C PRO A 83 -16.37 -14.73 13.09
N ALA A 84 -17.56 -14.43 13.55
CA ALA A 84 -18.60 -13.81 12.71
C ALA A 84 -18.05 -12.55 12.01
N HIS A 85 -18.39 -12.35 10.75
CA HIS A 85 -18.02 -11.20 9.93
C HIS A 85 -16.51 -10.97 9.75
N SER A 86 -15.66 -11.97 9.99
CA SER A 86 -14.21 -11.83 9.75
C SER A 86 -13.77 -12.31 8.36
N THR A 87 -14.64 -12.97 7.58
CA THR A 87 -14.30 -13.53 6.27
C THR A 87 -15.42 -13.43 5.22
N ASP A 88 -16.57 -12.89 5.55
CA ASP A 88 -17.77 -12.89 4.71
C ASP A 88 -17.69 -12.04 3.45
N GLN A 89 -16.75 -11.09 3.38
CA GLN A 89 -16.49 -10.28 2.20
C GLN A 89 -15.40 -10.87 1.27
N LEU A 90 -14.69 -11.94 1.71
CA LEU A 90 -13.59 -12.51 0.92
C LEU A 90 -14.09 -13.26 -0.32
N GLY A 91 -15.12 -14.08 -0.18
CA GLY A 91 -15.72 -14.84 -1.29
C GLY A 91 -16.25 -13.94 -2.40
N PRO A 92 -17.20 -13.02 -2.13
CA PRO A 92 -17.70 -12.08 -3.13
C PRO A 92 -16.60 -11.26 -3.82
N TYR A 93 -15.57 -10.84 -3.05
CA TYR A 93 -14.41 -10.18 -3.62
C TYR A 93 -13.65 -11.10 -4.58
N ALA A 94 -13.29 -12.30 -4.16
CA ALA A 94 -12.52 -13.25 -4.98
C ALA A 94 -13.24 -13.65 -6.27
N ASP A 95 -14.54 -13.89 -6.18
CA ASP A 95 -15.36 -14.42 -7.27
C ASP A 95 -15.49 -13.46 -8.46
N LEU A 96 -15.27 -12.17 -8.26
CA LEU A 96 -15.32 -11.18 -9.36
C LEU A 96 -14.25 -11.45 -10.42
N ALA A 97 -13.06 -11.95 -10.05
CA ALA A 97 -11.99 -12.28 -11.01
C ALA A 97 -12.44 -13.29 -12.09
N GLY A 98 -13.31 -14.22 -11.74
CA GLY A 98 -13.91 -15.18 -12.66
C GLY A 98 -15.26 -14.72 -13.24
N GLY A 99 -16.04 -13.98 -12.45
CA GLY A 99 -17.43 -13.62 -12.74
C GLY A 99 -17.64 -12.39 -13.63
N TYR A 100 -16.63 -11.52 -13.74
CA TYR A 100 -16.74 -10.23 -14.42
C TYR A 100 -17.24 -10.28 -15.88
N PRO A 101 -16.93 -11.30 -16.70
CA PRO A 101 -17.35 -11.29 -18.12
C PRO A 101 -18.87 -11.26 -18.29
N THR A 102 -19.61 -11.83 -17.33
CA THR A 102 -21.09 -11.88 -17.36
C THR A 102 -21.74 -10.89 -16.39
N LEU A 103 -20.98 -9.94 -15.85
CA LEU A 103 -21.46 -8.96 -14.89
C LEU A 103 -22.46 -7.99 -15.56
N THR A 104 -23.61 -7.81 -14.94
CA THR A 104 -24.66 -6.83 -15.29
C THR A 104 -25.04 -6.05 -14.04
N ASP A 105 -25.73 -4.93 -14.16
CA ASP A 105 -26.04 -4.07 -13.01
C ASP A 105 -26.87 -4.79 -11.94
N ASP A 106 -27.76 -5.68 -12.31
CA ASP A 106 -28.55 -6.52 -11.40
C ASP A 106 -27.70 -7.58 -10.66
N LYS A 107 -26.54 -7.94 -11.20
CA LYS A 107 -25.61 -8.91 -10.59
C LYS A 107 -24.57 -8.27 -9.68
N LEU A 108 -24.43 -6.95 -9.64
CA LEU A 108 -23.47 -6.27 -8.79
C LEU A 108 -23.60 -6.67 -7.31
N ALA A 109 -24.81 -6.86 -6.81
CA ALA A 109 -25.08 -7.26 -5.42
C ALA A 109 -24.53 -8.65 -5.03
N GLY A 110 -24.11 -9.47 -6.01
CA GLY A 110 -23.42 -10.73 -5.78
C GLY A 110 -21.94 -10.54 -5.43
N PHE A 111 -21.34 -9.41 -5.78
CA PHE A 111 -19.91 -9.12 -5.62
C PHE A 111 -19.63 -7.93 -4.70
N PHE A 112 -20.63 -7.12 -4.40
CA PHE A 112 -20.54 -5.92 -3.58
C PHE A 112 -21.67 -5.86 -2.56
N ASN A 113 -21.45 -5.13 -1.48
CA ASN A 113 -22.47 -4.85 -0.47
C ASN A 113 -23.16 -3.53 -0.79
N ASP A 114 -24.43 -3.42 -0.45
CA ASP A 114 -25.14 -2.15 -0.46
C ASP A 114 -24.49 -1.18 0.53
N SER A 115 -24.11 0.01 0.07
CA SER A 115 -23.50 1.04 0.90
C SER A 115 -24.47 2.18 1.24
N SER A 116 -25.78 1.94 1.21
CA SER A 116 -26.80 2.87 1.70
C SER A 116 -26.59 3.24 3.16
N PHE A 117 -27.05 4.44 3.55
CA PHE A 117 -26.99 4.88 4.93
C PHE A 117 -28.02 4.18 5.81
N GLY A 118 -27.60 3.88 7.04
CA GLY A 118 -28.42 3.19 8.04
C GLY A 118 -28.58 1.70 7.78
N VAL A 119 -29.28 1.03 8.69
CA VAL A 119 -29.55 -0.41 8.62
C VAL A 119 -31.05 -0.61 8.67
N PRO A 120 -31.67 -1.25 7.67
CA PRO A 120 -33.09 -1.66 7.75
C PRO A 120 -33.36 -2.48 9.01
N ALA A 121 -34.52 -2.26 9.65
CA ALA A 121 -34.84 -2.86 10.95
C ALA A 121 -34.77 -4.40 10.96
N ASP A 122 -35.13 -5.05 9.85
CA ASP A 122 -35.05 -6.50 9.67
C ASP A 122 -33.59 -6.99 9.42
N GLN A 123 -32.65 -6.10 9.09
CA GLN A 123 -31.24 -6.38 8.85
C GLN A 123 -30.35 -6.05 10.05
N VAL A 124 -30.90 -5.56 11.16
CA VAL A 124 -30.12 -5.25 12.38
C VAL A 124 -29.68 -6.54 13.07
N ALA A 125 -28.36 -6.69 13.23
CA ALA A 125 -27.75 -7.77 14.01
C ALA A 125 -27.65 -7.39 15.49
N SER A 126 -27.16 -6.20 15.79
CA SER A 126 -27.00 -5.71 17.16
C SER A 126 -27.07 -4.19 17.25
N VAL A 127 -27.43 -3.71 18.45
CA VAL A 127 -27.41 -2.28 18.78
C VAL A 127 -26.67 -2.12 20.10
N THR A 128 -25.66 -1.26 20.10
CA THR A 128 -24.84 -0.92 21.28
C THR A 128 -24.94 0.56 21.56
N ARG A 129 -25.13 0.93 22.82
CA ARG A 129 -25.12 2.33 23.28
C ARG A 129 -24.04 2.48 24.35
N PRO A 130 -22.78 2.79 23.94
CA PRO A 130 -21.69 2.93 24.91
C PRO A 130 -21.78 4.20 25.73
N ARG A 131 -22.51 5.21 25.25
CA ARG A 131 -22.89 6.47 25.91
C ARG A 131 -24.31 6.85 25.50
N ASP A 132 -24.96 7.74 26.27
CA ASP A 132 -26.36 8.14 26.02
C ASP A 132 -26.56 8.91 24.69
N ASP A 133 -25.49 9.57 24.23
CA ASP A 133 -25.50 10.41 23.03
C ASP A 133 -25.02 9.68 21.76
N VAL A 134 -24.77 8.35 21.80
CA VAL A 134 -24.33 7.59 20.64
C VAL A 134 -24.95 6.19 20.59
N THR A 135 -25.36 5.78 19.40
CA THR A 135 -25.84 4.43 19.07
C THR A 135 -24.97 3.84 17.97
N ILE A 136 -24.52 2.61 18.16
CA ILE A 136 -23.78 1.83 17.16
C ILE A 136 -24.67 0.65 16.74
N THR A 137 -25.10 0.63 15.49
CA THR A 137 -25.88 -0.45 14.89
C THR A 137 -25.01 -1.26 13.96
N ARG A 138 -25.09 -2.60 14.02
CA ARG A 138 -24.39 -3.48 13.08
C ARG A 138 -25.38 -4.26 12.22
N ASP A 139 -25.09 -4.40 10.93
CA ASP A 139 -25.90 -5.17 10.01
C ASP A 139 -25.63 -6.67 10.11
N LYS A 140 -26.63 -7.49 9.69
CA LYS A 140 -26.55 -8.97 9.73
C LYS A 140 -25.64 -9.56 8.66
N LYS A 141 -25.43 -8.86 7.55
CA LYS A 141 -24.71 -9.38 6.39
C LYS A 141 -23.20 -9.28 6.58
N THR A 142 -22.73 -8.11 7.02
CA THR A 142 -21.30 -7.77 7.06
C THR A 142 -20.79 -7.36 8.44
N GLY A 143 -21.69 -7.02 9.37
CA GLY A 143 -21.30 -6.53 10.70
C GLY A 143 -20.68 -5.14 10.72
N VAL A 144 -20.73 -4.40 9.63
CA VAL A 144 -20.18 -3.03 9.54
C VAL A 144 -20.86 -2.13 10.58
N PRO A 145 -20.11 -1.31 11.35
CA PRO A 145 -20.67 -0.40 12.32
C PRO A 145 -21.27 0.85 11.65
N HIS A 146 -22.54 1.12 11.97
CA HIS A 146 -23.26 2.35 11.65
C HIS A 146 -23.37 3.16 12.94
N ILE A 147 -22.57 4.23 13.04
CA ILE A 147 -22.43 5.06 14.24
C ILE A 147 -23.29 6.30 14.10
N GLN A 148 -24.20 6.52 15.05
CA GLN A 148 -25.12 7.64 15.06
C GLN A 148 -25.04 8.39 16.38
N GLY A 149 -24.50 9.61 16.35
CA GLY A 149 -24.41 10.49 17.50
C GLY A 149 -25.47 11.60 17.47
N THR A 150 -26.02 11.94 18.65
CA THR A 150 -26.84 13.14 18.82
C THR A 150 -26.00 14.38 19.07
N THR A 151 -24.74 14.19 19.43
CA THR A 151 -23.69 15.20 19.52
C THR A 151 -22.52 14.82 18.61
N ARG A 152 -21.69 15.80 18.22
CA ARG A 152 -20.48 15.55 17.44
C ARG A 152 -19.49 14.71 18.26
N GLU A 153 -19.26 15.06 19.52
CA GLU A 153 -18.43 14.31 20.45
C GLU A 153 -18.89 12.86 20.62
N GLY A 154 -20.23 12.62 20.70
CA GLY A 154 -20.79 11.26 20.74
C GLY A 154 -20.51 10.46 19.48
N THR A 155 -20.58 11.10 18.29
CA THR A 155 -20.27 10.45 17.02
C THR A 155 -18.83 9.96 17.02
N GLU A 156 -17.89 10.82 17.38
CA GLU A 156 -16.45 10.49 17.39
C GLU A 156 -16.09 9.49 18.48
N PHE A 157 -16.69 9.61 19.66
CA PHE A 157 -16.55 8.59 20.69
C PHE A 157 -17.03 7.21 20.19
N GLY A 158 -18.19 7.19 19.51
CA GLY A 158 -18.73 5.96 18.91
C GLY A 158 -17.81 5.38 17.84
N ALA A 159 -17.19 6.21 17.01
CA ALA A 159 -16.21 5.82 16.00
C ALA A 159 -14.98 5.15 16.64
N GLY A 160 -14.42 5.77 17.68
CA GLY A 160 -13.29 5.20 18.44
C GLY A 160 -13.65 3.89 19.13
N TYR A 161 -14.83 3.81 19.72
CA TYR A 161 -15.34 2.60 20.38
C TYR A 161 -15.50 1.46 19.38
N ALA A 162 -16.11 1.70 18.20
CA ALA A 162 -16.29 0.70 17.15
C ALA A 162 -14.95 0.28 16.53
N ALA A 163 -14.03 1.23 16.32
CA ALA A 163 -12.69 0.94 15.82
C ALA A 163 -11.94 -0.02 16.75
N ALA A 164 -11.97 0.24 18.06
CA ALA A 164 -11.37 -0.65 19.04
C ALA A 164 -12.10 -2.00 19.10
N GLN A 165 -13.41 -2.04 18.90
CA GLN A 165 -14.20 -3.26 18.86
C GLN A 165 -13.77 -4.20 17.71
N ASP A 166 -13.33 -3.64 16.58
CA ASP A 166 -12.96 -4.41 15.40
C ASP A 166 -11.45 -4.54 15.17
N ARG A 167 -10.63 -3.61 15.67
CA ARG A 167 -9.21 -3.48 15.30
C ARG A 167 -8.25 -3.17 16.46
N LEU A 168 -8.63 -3.40 17.73
CA LEU A 168 -7.83 -2.97 18.88
C LEU A 168 -6.36 -3.43 18.79
N TRP A 169 -6.12 -4.72 18.51
CA TRP A 169 -4.77 -5.25 18.37
C TRP A 169 -3.99 -4.57 17.24
N LEU A 170 -4.60 -4.40 16.07
CA LEU A 170 -4.00 -3.76 14.92
C LEU A 170 -3.60 -2.30 15.22
N MET A 171 -4.49 -1.55 15.87
CA MET A 171 -4.23 -0.16 16.25
C MET A 171 -3.07 -0.06 17.25
N ASP A 172 -3.04 -0.97 18.23
CA ASP A 172 -1.99 -1.01 19.24
C ASP A 172 -0.63 -1.40 18.63
N LEU A 173 -0.65 -2.35 17.69
CA LEU A 173 0.54 -2.74 16.95
C LEU A 173 1.12 -1.56 16.15
N PHE A 174 0.28 -0.83 15.41
CA PHE A 174 0.73 0.30 14.60
C PHE A 174 1.15 1.52 15.42
N ARG A 175 0.55 1.80 16.58
CA ARG A 175 1.07 2.87 17.44
C ARG A 175 2.48 2.54 17.95
N HIS A 176 2.78 1.26 18.27
CA HIS A 176 4.12 0.86 18.65
C HIS A 176 5.12 0.89 17.48
N VAL A 177 4.67 0.58 16.26
CA VAL A 177 5.47 0.85 15.05
C VAL A 177 5.78 2.33 14.93
N GLY A 178 4.76 3.20 15.01
CA GLY A 178 4.90 4.65 14.90
C GLY A 178 5.82 5.25 15.99
N ARG A 179 5.88 4.63 17.15
CA ARG A 179 6.76 5.04 18.24
C ARG A 179 8.16 4.41 18.21
N GLY A 180 8.43 3.50 17.24
CA GLY A 180 9.68 2.74 17.17
C GLY A 180 9.85 1.77 18.35
N GLU A 181 8.77 1.12 18.79
CA GLU A 181 8.70 0.24 19.98
C GLU A 181 8.10 -1.15 19.63
N LEU A 182 8.06 -1.52 18.34
CA LEU A 182 7.42 -2.75 17.88
C LEU A 182 8.03 -4.00 18.51
N THR A 183 9.35 -4.09 18.58
CA THR A 183 10.04 -5.27 19.13
C THR A 183 9.80 -5.44 20.63
N SER A 184 9.69 -4.34 21.37
CA SER A 184 9.34 -4.36 22.81
C SER A 184 7.88 -4.76 23.03
N PHE A 185 7.00 -4.52 22.05
CA PHE A 185 5.57 -4.84 22.13
C PHE A 185 5.24 -6.22 21.56
N ALA A 186 5.67 -6.52 20.35
CA ALA A 186 5.23 -7.73 19.63
C ALA A 186 6.27 -8.86 19.59
N GLY A 187 7.47 -8.65 20.15
CA GLY A 187 8.56 -9.63 20.17
C GLY A 187 9.69 -9.32 19.19
N GLY A 188 10.82 -10.00 19.40
CA GLY A 188 12.11 -9.73 18.75
C GLY A 188 12.33 -10.43 17.42
N ALA A 189 11.31 -10.97 16.77
CA ALA A 189 11.44 -11.63 15.46
C ALA A 189 12.19 -10.74 14.45
N PRO A 190 13.05 -11.31 13.58
CA PRO A 190 13.87 -10.52 12.64
C PRO A 190 13.06 -9.56 11.76
N ALA A 191 11.86 -9.94 11.34
CA ALA A 191 11.00 -9.06 10.55
C ALA A 191 10.49 -7.86 11.37
N ASN A 192 10.14 -8.07 12.65
CA ASN A 192 9.75 -6.96 13.54
C ASN A 192 10.91 -5.98 13.75
N GLN A 193 12.14 -6.50 13.94
CA GLN A 193 13.35 -5.67 14.06
C GLN A 193 13.59 -4.85 12.79
N GLY A 194 13.52 -5.48 11.61
CA GLY A 194 13.71 -4.81 10.33
C GLY A 194 12.66 -3.72 10.10
N LEU A 195 11.39 -4.01 10.34
CA LEU A 195 10.28 -3.07 10.16
C LEU A 195 10.41 -1.85 11.08
N GLU A 196 10.72 -2.07 12.36
CA GLU A 196 10.93 -1.02 13.35
C GLU A 196 12.08 -0.11 12.95
N GLN A 197 13.19 -0.69 12.48
CA GLN A 197 14.35 0.05 12.02
C GLN A 197 14.06 0.86 10.76
N ASP A 198 13.36 0.29 9.80
CA ASP A 198 12.99 0.97 8.54
C ASP A 198 12.05 2.16 8.82
N PHE A 199 11.12 2.02 9.76
CA PHE A 199 10.25 3.11 10.15
C PHE A 199 11.01 4.19 10.95
N PHE A 200 11.83 3.80 11.93
CA PHE A 200 12.58 4.73 12.77
C PHE A 200 13.57 5.59 11.97
N ARG A 201 14.08 5.09 10.86
CA ARG A 201 14.91 5.90 9.91
C ARG A 201 14.13 7.06 9.30
N GLN A 202 12.80 6.90 9.11
CA GLN A 202 11.96 7.86 8.39
C GLN A 202 11.26 8.84 9.34
N ALA A 203 10.94 8.40 10.56
CA ALA A 203 10.18 9.16 11.54
C ALA A 203 10.62 8.87 12.99
N PRO A 204 11.86 9.23 13.37
CA PRO A 204 12.40 9.02 14.72
C PRO A 204 11.83 10.05 15.71
N TYR A 205 10.50 10.12 15.81
CA TYR A 205 9.83 11.15 16.59
C TYR A 205 9.98 10.93 18.09
N THR A 206 10.19 12.05 18.80
CA THR A 206 10.08 12.15 20.25
C THR A 206 8.65 12.50 20.67
N GLU A 207 8.32 12.38 21.94
CA GLU A 207 7.03 12.87 22.45
C GLU A 207 6.86 14.37 22.23
N GLY A 208 7.97 15.14 22.29
CA GLY A 208 7.97 16.56 21.95
C GLY A 208 7.62 16.83 20.47
N ASP A 209 8.10 15.99 19.54
CA ASP A 209 7.75 16.13 18.12
C ASP A 209 6.27 15.84 17.86
N TYR A 210 5.66 14.87 18.59
CA TYR A 210 4.21 14.62 18.49
C TYR A 210 3.41 15.80 19.08
N GLN A 211 3.83 16.33 20.24
CA GLN A 211 3.15 17.46 20.83
C GLN A 211 3.25 18.73 19.97
N ALA A 212 4.42 18.96 19.34
CA ALA A 212 4.61 20.09 18.44
C ALA A 212 3.63 20.09 17.23
N GLN A 213 3.25 18.92 16.70
CA GLN A 213 2.24 18.81 15.65
C GLN A 213 0.85 19.23 16.16
N ILE A 214 0.49 18.86 17.41
CA ILE A 214 -0.76 19.30 18.05
C ILE A 214 -0.74 20.83 18.21
N ASP A 215 0.36 21.38 18.73
CA ASP A 215 0.52 22.82 18.96
C ASP A 215 0.47 23.60 17.65
N TYR A 216 1.05 23.05 16.58
CA TYR A 216 0.97 23.63 15.23
C TYR A 216 -0.47 23.71 14.72
N ILE A 217 -1.25 22.64 14.83
CA ILE A 217 -2.67 22.64 14.47
C ILE A 217 -3.47 23.66 15.30
N LEU A 218 -3.20 23.77 16.60
CA LEU A 218 -3.85 24.75 17.46
C LEU A 218 -3.51 26.18 17.06
N GLY A 219 -2.27 26.44 16.65
CA GLY A 219 -1.80 27.77 16.22
C GLY A 219 -2.26 28.17 14.82
N HIS A 220 -2.35 27.22 13.89
CA HIS A 220 -2.52 27.51 12.45
C HIS A 220 -3.82 26.96 11.86
N GLY A 221 -4.45 25.93 12.47
CA GLY A 221 -5.65 25.28 11.95
C GLY A 221 -6.98 26.02 12.17
N GLY A 222 -6.95 27.16 12.87
CA GLY A 222 -8.13 27.96 13.16
C GLY A 222 -9.22 27.19 13.94
N GLU A 223 -10.48 27.46 13.66
CA GLU A 223 -11.62 26.80 14.31
C GLU A 223 -11.70 25.32 13.92
N ARG A 224 -11.46 25.00 12.62
CA ARG A 224 -11.45 23.62 12.13
C ARG A 224 -10.36 22.77 12.78
N GLY A 225 -9.17 23.32 12.97
CA GLY A 225 -8.08 22.64 13.69
C GLY A 225 -8.43 22.31 15.16
N ARG A 226 -8.99 23.30 15.89
CA ARG A 226 -9.46 23.06 17.25
C ARG A 226 -10.57 22.02 17.33
N GLN A 227 -11.54 22.07 16.41
CA GLN A 227 -12.61 21.07 16.33
C GLN A 227 -12.05 19.68 16.01
N ALA A 228 -11.13 19.58 15.06
CA ALA A 228 -10.53 18.30 14.66
C ALA A 228 -9.74 17.65 15.82
N LEU A 229 -9.04 18.44 16.64
CA LEU A 229 -8.36 17.92 17.83
C LEU A 229 -9.36 17.51 18.93
N ALA A 230 -10.47 18.20 19.08
CA ALA A 230 -11.55 17.79 19.99
C ALA A 230 -12.20 16.46 19.52
N ASP A 231 -12.44 16.33 18.22
CA ASP A 231 -12.93 15.09 17.60
C ASP A 231 -11.96 13.94 17.83
N ALA A 232 -10.67 14.17 17.61
CA ALA A 232 -9.62 13.19 17.84
C ALA A 232 -9.53 12.75 19.33
N GLN A 233 -9.70 13.68 20.28
CA GLN A 233 -9.75 13.32 21.68
C GLN A 233 -10.99 12.47 22.01
N ALA A 234 -12.17 12.81 21.50
CA ALA A 234 -13.37 12.00 21.70
C ALA A 234 -13.23 10.59 21.11
N TYR A 235 -12.55 10.48 19.97
CA TYR A 235 -12.21 9.19 19.35
C TYR A 235 -11.28 8.36 20.24
N VAL A 236 -10.23 8.96 20.82
CA VAL A 236 -9.34 8.31 21.80
C VAL A 236 -10.12 7.84 23.04
N ASP A 237 -11.03 8.66 23.56
CA ASP A 237 -11.86 8.31 24.71
C ASP A 237 -12.75 7.10 24.42
N GLY A 238 -13.28 7.00 23.19
CA GLY A 238 -14.03 5.83 22.72
C GLY A 238 -13.18 4.56 22.63
N ILE A 239 -11.96 4.64 22.10
CA ILE A 239 -10.99 3.52 22.09
C ILE A 239 -10.75 3.02 23.50
N ASN A 240 -10.43 3.93 24.42
CA ASN A 240 -10.08 3.59 25.79
C ASN A 240 -11.28 2.99 26.56
N ALA A 241 -12.48 3.50 26.31
CA ALA A 241 -13.71 2.96 26.90
C ALA A 241 -13.93 1.49 26.49
N TYR A 242 -13.76 1.18 25.20
CA TYR A 242 -13.86 -0.21 24.73
C TYR A 242 -12.72 -1.09 25.24
N ALA A 243 -11.47 -0.64 25.17
CA ALA A 243 -10.32 -1.40 25.65
C ALA A 243 -10.46 -1.80 27.13
N LYS A 244 -10.92 -0.86 27.97
CA LYS A 244 -11.25 -1.14 29.37
C LYS A 244 -12.36 -2.17 29.51
N LYS A 245 -13.48 -1.99 28.81
CA LYS A 245 -14.61 -2.93 28.84
C LYS A 245 -14.18 -4.32 28.39
N ALA A 246 -13.46 -4.44 27.27
CA ALA A 246 -12.99 -5.71 26.73
C ALA A 246 -12.08 -6.45 27.75
N LYS A 247 -11.22 -5.71 28.45
CA LYS A 247 -10.34 -6.24 29.49
C LYS A 247 -11.14 -6.71 30.73
N ASP A 248 -12.11 -5.90 31.17
CA ASP A 248 -12.97 -6.23 32.32
C ASP A 248 -13.84 -7.47 32.04
N ASP A 249 -14.42 -7.54 30.83
CA ASP A 249 -15.28 -8.65 30.38
C ASP A 249 -14.48 -9.89 29.92
N ARG A 250 -13.15 -9.81 29.88
CA ARG A 250 -12.26 -10.84 29.33
C ARG A 250 -12.56 -11.21 27.85
N TYR A 251 -13.03 -10.25 27.09
CA TYR A 251 -13.34 -10.37 25.67
C TYR A 251 -12.46 -9.41 24.85
N PHE A 252 -11.16 -9.62 24.92
CA PHE A 252 -10.14 -8.83 24.24
C PHE A 252 -9.38 -9.70 23.23
N PRO A 253 -8.63 -9.07 22.28
CA PRO A 253 -7.79 -9.80 21.31
C PRO A 253 -6.82 -10.78 22.01
N GLY A 254 -6.84 -12.04 21.56
CA GLY A 254 -6.01 -13.10 22.11
C GLY A 254 -4.52 -12.87 21.95
N GLU A 255 -4.14 -12.01 21.02
CA GLU A 255 -2.77 -11.60 20.75
C GLU A 255 -2.10 -10.97 21.97
N TYR A 256 -2.84 -10.26 22.84
CA TYR A 256 -2.31 -9.75 24.10
C TYR A 256 -1.85 -10.87 25.07
N VAL A 257 -2.48 -12.05 24.98
CA VAL A 257 -2.01 -13.22 25.72
C VAL A 257 -0.80 -13.84 25.02
N LEU A 258 -0.85 -13.97 23.71
CA LEU A 258 0.21 -14.58 22.90
C LEU A 258 1.55 -13.83 23.02
N THR A 259 1.50 -12.52 23.16
CA THR A 259 2.67 -11.65 23.35
C THR A 259 3.02 -11.37 24.83
N GLY A 260 2.24 -11.95 25.77
CA GLY A 260 2.55 -11.90 27.22
C GLY A 260 2.18 -10.60 27.92
N HIS A 261 1.30 -9.78 27.33
CA HIS A 261 0.78 -8.57 27.97
C HIS A 261 -0.32 -8.86 29.00
N ILE A 262 -1.09 -9.92 28.77
CA ILE A 262 -2.17 -10.34 29.66
C ILE A 262 -2.01 -11.83 29.98
N ASP A 263 -2.10 -12.17 31.26
CA ASP A 263 -2.14 -13.58 31.70
C ASP A 263 -3.53 -14.16 31.46
N ALA A 264 -3.61 -15.27 30.71
CA ALA A 264 -4.86 -15.91 30.32
C ALA A 264 -5.71 -16.40 31.51
N ILE A 265 -5.07 -16.78 32.63
CA ILE A 265 -5.74 -17.39 33.79
C ILE A 265 -6.19 -16.31 34.77
N THR A 266 -5.24 -15.50 35.22
CA THR A 266 -5.47 -14.49 36.28
C THR A 266 -6.07 -13.20 35.75
N ASN A 267 -6.03 -12.96 34.44
CA ASN A 267 -6.34 -11.70 33.78
C ASN A 267 -5.43 -10.52 34.26
N ALA A 268 -4.26 -10.84 34.83
CA ALA A 268 -3.25 -9.84 35.19
C ALA A 268 -2.60 -9.25 33.94
N GLY A 269 -2.11 -8.01 34.06
CA GLY A 269 -1.62 -7.22 32.93
C GLY A 269 -2.65 -6.20 32.45
N GLU A 270 -2.31 -5.45 31.42
CA GLU A 270 -3.17 -4.36 30.93
C GLU A 270 -3.02 -4.13 29.43
N ILE A 271 -4.03 -3.49 28.85
CA ILE A 271 -3.96 -2.84 27.56
C ILE A 271 -3.70 -1.36 27.84
N GLN A 272 -2.57 -0.85 27.38
CA GLN A 272 -2.16 0.53 27.65
C GLN A 272 -3.14 1.52 27.00
N PRO A 273 -3.62 2.53 27.77
CA PRO A 273 -4.52 3.54 27.20
C PRO A 273 -3.88 4.28 26.02
N PHE A 274 -4.70 4.61 25.02
CA PHE A 274 -4.31 5.47 23.92
C PHE A 274 -4.31 6.93 24.36
N ARG A 275 -3.42 7.72 23.78
CA ARG A 275 -3.30 9.17 23.93
C ARG A 275 -3.46 9.84 22.57
N LEU A 276 -3.73 11.14 22.57
CA LEU A 276 -3.83 11.91 21.32
C LEU A 276 -2.54 11.82 20.48
N THR A 277 -1.36 11.81 21.14
CA THR A 277 -0.07 11.64 20.46
C THR A 277 0.12 10.26 19.82
N ASP A 278 -0.63 9.24 20.24
CA ASP A 278 -0.62 7.93 19.60
C ASP A 278 -1.32 7.96 18.23
N LEU A 279 -2.34 8.82 18.06
CA LEU A 279 -2.98 9.01 16.75
C LEU A 279 -2.01 9.66 15.74
N ILE A 280 -1.14 10.56 16.22
CA ILE A 280 -0.12 11.17 15.37
C ILE A 280 0.95 10.14 14.98
N ALA A 281 1.34 9.27 15.90
CA ALA A 281 2.23 8.15 15.60
C ALA A 281 1.61 7.22 14.54
N LEU A 282 0.31 6.93 14.63
CA LEU A 282 -0.43 6.17 13.62
C LEU A 282 -0.52 6.91 12.27
N ALA A 283 -0.79 8.22 12.29
CA ALA A 283 -0.80 9.05 11.08
C ALA A 283 0.56 9.05 10.37
N SER A 284 1.66 9.06 11.13
CA SER A 284 3.02 8.96 10.58
C SER A 284 3.26 7.61 9.88
N VAL A 285 2.71 6.51 10.44
CA VAL A 285 2.76 5.19 9.78
C VAL A 285 1.98 5.20 8.47
N VAL A 286 0.79 5.79 8.45
CA VAL A 286 -0.03 5.91 7.22
C VAL A 286 0.70 6.77 6.17
N GLY A 287 1.33 7.87 6.60
CA GLY A 287 2.17 8.71 5.75
C GLY A 287 3.33 7.93 5.12
N ALA A 288 4.06 7.18 5.93
CA ALA A 288 5.17 6.34 5.45
C ALA A 288 4.72 5.24 4.48
N LEU A 289 3.52 4.69 4.66
CA LEU A 289 2.97 3.65 3.79
C LEU A 289 2.48 4.20 2.45
N PHE A 290 1.83 5.37 2.43
CA PHE A 290 1.03 5.77 1.27
C PHE A 290 1.13 7.26 0.89
N GLY A 291 1.54 8.12 1.83
CA GLY A 291 1.40 9.57 1.71
C GLY A 291 2.69 10.33 1.42
N ASN A 292 3.84 9.66 1.37
CA ASN A 292 5.14 10.27 1.10
C ASN A 292 5.60 9.99 -0.33
N GLY A 293 6.46 10.87 -0.86
CA GLY A 293 7.08 10.71 -2.16
C GLY A 293 8.43 11.42 -2.24
N GLY A 294 9.21 11.10 -3.26
CA GLY A 294 10.58 11.60 -3.41
C GLY A 294 11.61 10.75 -2.68
N GLY A 295 12.83 11.25 -2.58
CA GLY A 295 13.96 10.53 -2.02
C GLY A 295 14.68 9.64 -3.05
N GLY A 296 15.82 9.08 -2.64
CA GLY A 296 16.64 8.24 -3.52
C GLY A 296 17.65 9.03 -4.36
N GLU A 297 17.92 10.29 -4.00
CA GLU A 297 18.86 11.14 -4.75
C GLU A 297 20.31 10.64 -4.62
N VAL A 298 20.69 9.98 -3.51
CA VAL A 298 22.03 9.36 -3.36
C VAL A 298 22.16 8.20 -4.34
N GLU A 299 21.17 7.33 -4.44
CA GLU A 299 21.13 6.21 -5.39
C GLU A 299 21.06 6.74 -6.83
N GLY A 300 20.32 7.82 -7.06
CA GLY A 300 20.31 8.58 -8.31
C GLY A 300 21.69 9.07 -8.70
N ALA A 301 22.44 9.65 -7.78
CA ALA A 301 23.82 10.11 -7.99
C ALA A 301 24.79 8.94 -8.28
N LEU A 302 24.68 7.82 -7.56
CA LEU A 302 25.53 6.65 -7.79
C LEU A 302 25.29 6.03 -9.16
N SER A 303 24.02 5.95 -9.60
CA SER A 303 23.69 5.45 -10.94
C SER A 303 24.12 6.41 -12.06
N LEU A 304 24.04 7.73 -11.82
CA LEU A 304 24.59 8.74 -12.73
C LEU A 304 26.11 8.61 -12.88
N LEU A 305 26.82 8.49 -11.77
CA LEU A 305 28.29 8.29 -11.78
C LEU A 305 28.69 7.01 -12.52
N ALA A 306 27.94 5.92 -12.34
CA ALA A 306 28.18 4.67 -13.07
C ALA A 306 27.95 4.84 -14.59
N ALA A 307 26.91 5.55 -15.00
CA ALA A 307 26.65 5.87 -16.40
C ALA A 307 27.74 6.77 -17.00
N GLN A 308 28.15 7.80 -16.29
CA GLN A 308 29.23 8.71 -16.71
C GLN A 308 30.61 8.00 -16.79
N GLN A 309 30.86 7.07 -15.88
CA GLN A 309 32.08 6.25 -15.94
C GLN A 309 32.11 5.35 -17.20
N LYS A 310 30.94 4.82 -17.60
CA LYS A 310 30.81 3.93 -18.77
C LYS A 310 30.90 4.69 -20.10
N TYR A 311 30.18 5.83 -20.22
CA TYR A 311 29.96 6.51 -21.49
C TYR A 311 30.59 7.90 -21.59
N GLY A 312 31.24 8.40 -20.49
CA GLY A 312 31.68 9.80 -20.39
C GLY A 312 30.58 10.71 -19.88
N LEU A 313 30.96 11.97 -19.58
CA LEU A 313 30.07 12.90 -18.86
C LEU A 313 28.77 13.21 -19.62
N ALA A 314 28.85 13.51 -20.91
CA ALA A 314 27.67 13.91 -21.70
C ALA A 314 26.75 12.72 -21.99
N GLU A 315 27.24 11.71 -22.73
CA GLU A 315 26.45 10.53 -23.11
C GLU A 315 25.98 9.75 -21.87
N GLY A 316 26.82 9.63 -20.84
CA GLY A 316 26.41 8.94 -19.58
C GLY A 316 25.28 9.65 -18.88
N THR A 317 25.21 10.99 -18.94
CA THR A 317 24.08 11.74 -18.38
C THR A 317 22.82 11.53 -19.20
N GLU A 318 22.90 11.48 -20.54
CA GLU A 318 21.74 11.19 -21.42
C GLU A 318 21.22 9.77 -21.20
N VAL A 319 22.11 8.78 -21.08
CA VAL A 319 21.75 7.40 -20.76
C VAL A 319 21.04 7.33 -19.42
N TRP A 320 21.58 7.93 -18.37
CA TRP A 320 20.95 7.97 -17.04
C TRP A 320 19.57 8.63 -17.08
N GLU A 321 19.43 9.77 -17.77
CA GLU A 321 18.14 10.47 -17.91
C GLU A 321 17.10 9.61 -18.63
N SER A 322 17.46 8.86 -19.67
CA SER A 322 16.54 8.04 -20.44
C SER A 322 15.96 6.87 -19.62
N PHE A 323 16.69 6.37 -18.61
CA PHE A 323 16.18 5.35 -17.67
C PHE A 323 15.37 5.94 -16.51
N ARG A 324 15.20 7.26 -16.41
CA ARG A 324 14.41 7.86 -15.32
C ARG A 324 12.94 8.08 -15.70
N GLU A 325 12.62 8.25 -16.97
CA GLU A 325 11.26 8.44 -17.49
C GLU A 325 10.43 9.47 -16.70
N ARG A 326 11.08 10.56 -16.24
CA ARG A 326 10.45 11.54 -15.34
C ARG A 326 9.27 12.29 -15.95
N ASN A 327 9.29 12.48 -17.25
CA ASN A 327 8.26 13.20 -18.00
C ASN A 327 8.05 12.58 -19.38
N ASP A 328 7.87 11.26 -19.43
CA ASP A 328 7.71 10.52 -20.67
C ASP A 328 6.52 11.04 -21.48
N PRO A 329 6.70 11.41 -22.75
CA PRO A 329 5.63 11.98 -23.59
C PRO A 329 4.59 10.95 -24.03
N GLU A 330 4.89 9.64 -23.96
CA GLU A 330 3.98 8.56 -24.31
C GLU A 330 3.19 8.01 -23.11
N ALA A 331 3.53 8.42 -21.88
CA ALA A 331 2.85 7.93 -20.69
C ALA A 331 1.37 8.35 -20.64
N ALA A 332 0.51 7.42 -20.23
CA ALA A 332 -0.91 7.70 -19.99
C ALA A 332 -1.10 8.73 -18.85
N LEU A 333 -1.95 9.73 -19.08
CA LEU A 333 -2.18 10.84 -18.16
C LEU A 333 -3.52 10.70 -17.42
N THR A 334 -3.53 11.03 -16.13
CA THR A 334 -4.77 11.20 -15.36
C THR A 334 -5.49 12.49 -15.75
N VAL A 335 -4.78 13.61 -15.78
CA VAL A 335 -5.29 14.92 -16.28
C VAL A 335 -4.72 15.17 -17.66
N ARG A 336 -5.61 15.33 -18.65
CA ARG A 336 -5.22 15.46 -20.07
C ARG A 336 -5.12 16.89 -20.54
N ASP A 337 -5.86 17.78 -19.90
CA ASP A 337 -5.89 19.20 -20.24
C ASP A 337 -5.01 20.00 -19.28
N GLY A 338 -4.32 20.99 -19.83
CA GLY A 338 -3.43 21.84 -19.06
C GLY A 338 -1.99 21.32 -18.96
N THR A 339 -1.18 22.09 -18.31
CA THR A 339 0.26 21.83 -18.10
C THR A 339 0.60 22.24 -16.67
N PHE A 340 1.25 21.35 -15.95
CA PHE A 340 1.53 21.51 -14.53
C PHE A 340 3.03 21.24 -14.26
N PRO A 341 3.92 22.22 -14.52
CA PRO A 341 5.35 22.03 -14.30
C PRO A 341 5.67 21.82 -12.81
N TYR A 342 6.27 20.67 -12.49
CA TYR A 342 6.74 20.38 -11.14
C TYR A 342 7.92 19.40 -11.20
N ALA A 343 8.90 19.57 -10.29
CA ALA A 343 10.06 18.69 -10.13
C ALA A 343 10.81 18.37 -11.44
N GLY A 344 10.74 19.30 -12.42
CA GLY A 344 11.49 19.20 -13.68
C GLY A 344 12.98 19.40 -13.47
N ARG A 345 13.81 18.72 -14.27
CA ARG A 345 15.26 18.95 -14.27
C ARG A 345 15.57 20.31 -14.93
N PRO A 346 16.32 21.19 -14.28
CA PRO A 346 16.74 22.45 -14.91
C PRO A 346 17.77 22.19 -16.01
N ALA A 347 17.76 23.02 -17.07
CA ALA A 347 18.73 22.91 -18.17
C ALA A 347 20.19 23.06 -17.73
N SER A 348 20.44 23.76 -16.63
CA SER A 348 21.76 23.98 -16.05
C SER A 348 21.71 23.79 -14.53
N PRO A 349 21.74 22.55 -14.04
CA PRO A 349 21.73 22.26 -12.61
C PRO A 349 22.88 22.93 -11.86
N ARG A 350 22.60 23.45 -10.66
CA ARG A 350 23.59 24.04 -9.75
C ARG A 350 23.45 23.43 -8.37
N GLY A 351 24.52 23.53 -7.60
CA GLY A 351 24.54 23.02 -6.22
C GLY A 351 24.58 21.50 -6.13
N VAL A 352 24.69 20.77 -7.25
CA VAL A 352 24.73 19.31 -7.24
C VAL A 352 25.94 18.84 -6.43
N ALA A 353 25.73 17.90 -5.52
CA ALA A 353 26.72 17.38 -4.59
C ALA A 353 26.91 15.85 -4.79
N LEU A 354 27.54 15.48 -5.92
CA LEU A 354 27.84 14.09 -6.20
C LEU A 354 28.92 13.57 -5.24
N PRO A 355 28.77 12.35 -4.69
CA PRO A 355 29.76 11.77 -3.81
C PRO A 355 31.04 11.40 -4.58
N ASP A 356 32.18 11.49 -3.92
CA ASP A 356 33.43 10.90 -4.44
C ASP A 356 33.28 9.38 -4.55
N THR A 357 33.84 8.79 -5.59
CA THR A 357 33.71 7.36 -5.89
C THR A 357 34.10 6.51 -4.69
N GLY A 358 33.20 5.63 -4.26
CA GLY A 358 33.41 4.70 -3.15
C GLY A 358 33.41 5.32 -1.76
N SER A 359 33.10 6.62 -1.62
CA SER A 359 33.09 7.31 -0.32
C SER A 359 31.82 7.11 0.49
N VAL A 360 30.67 6.78 -0.15
CA VAL A 360 29.37 6.66 0.49
C VAL A 360 29.30 5.49 1.44
N THR A 361 28.88 5.75 2.66
CA THR A 361 28.59 4.74 3.68
C THR A 361 27.25 5.05 4.35
N PRO A 362 26.36 4.05 4.53
CA PRO A 362 25.12 4.27 5.28
C PRO A 362 25.40 4.72 6.73
N GLU A 363 24.53 5.57 7.27
CA GLU A 363 24.57 5.92 8.69
C GLU A 363 24.22 4.70 9.54
N GLN A 364 25.00 4.44 10.60
CA GLN A 364 24.75 3.32 11.49
C GLN A 364 23.54 3.61 12.38
N LEU A 365 22.50 2.78 12.25
CA LEU A 365 21.27 2.91 13.02
C LEU A 365 21.32 2.15 14.35
N VAL A 366 21.79 0.90 14.33
CA VAL A 366 21.71 -0.02 15.48
C VAL A 366 23.01 -0.04 16.25
N HIS A 367 22.90 0.21 17.55
CA HIS A 367 24.02 0.22 18.50
C HIS A 367 23.70 -0.69 19.70
N ASP A 368 24.72 -1.02 20.48
CA ASP A 368 24.59 -1.71 21.78
C ASP A 368 23.69 -2.96 21.70
N ARG A 369 23.81 -3.75 20.63
CA ARG A 369 23.02 -4.98 20.46
C ARG A 369 23.52 -6.05 21.44
N GLU A 370 22.59 -6.56 22.26
CA GLU A 370 22.82 -7.64 23.20
C GLU A 370 21.86 -8.81 22.91
N GLY A 371 22.34 -10.05 22.93
CA GLY A 371 21.51 -11.23 22.68
C GLY A 371 20.99 -11.34 21.26
N GLY A 372 19.96 -12.12 21.06
CA GLY A 372 19.17 -12.15 19.81
C GLY A 372 19.81 -12.90 18.62
N ALA A 373 20.90 -13.64 18.81
CA ALA A 373 21.29 -14.63 17.79
C ALA A 373 20.32 -15.82 17.89
N ALA A 374 19.76 -16.22 16.76
CA ALA A 374 18.87 -17.37 16.66
C ALA A 374 19.61 -18.63 17.18
N THR A 375 19.44 -18.94 18.44
CA THR A 375 19.78 -20.24 18.95
C THR A 375 18.49 -21.05 19.03
N THR A 376 18.46 -22.17 18.34
CA THR A 376 17.47 -23.24 18.41
C THR A 376 17.44 -23.91 19.81
N ALA A 377 17.65 -23.17 20.87
CA ALA A 377 17.50 -23.64 22.23
C ALA A 377 16.03 -23.53 22.62
N ARG A 378 15.28 -24.59 22.40
CA ARG A 378 13.95 -24.80 22.96
C ARG A 378 14.03 -24.64 24.48
N THR A 379 13.69 -23.47 24.98
CA THR A 379 13.38 -23.30 26.40
C THR A 379 11.98 -23.87 26.60
N GLU A 380 11.87 -24.97 27.30
CA GLU A 380 10.58 -25.54 27.71
C GLU A 380 9.90 -24.57 28.69
N VAL A 381 9.13 -23.63 28.16
CA VAL A 381 8.11 -22.95 28.96
C VAL A 381 6.94 -23.93 29.02
N GLY A 382 6.54 -24.34 30.21
CA GLY A 382 5.48 -25.33 30.44
C GLY A 382 4.09 -24.81 30.05
N ALA A 383 3.90 -24.53 28.78
CA ALA A 383 2.58 -24.20 28.24
C ALA A 383 1.69 -25.46 28.17
N PRO A 384 0.38 -25.33 28.42
CA PRO A 384 -0.54 -26.44 28.22
C PRO A 384 -0.44 -26.99 26.79
N LYS A 385 -0.47 -28.33 26.63
CA LYS A 385 -0.38 -28.99 25.29
C LYS A 385 -1.38 -28.47 24.27
N SER A 386 -2.50 -27.91 24.71
CA SER A 386 -3.51 -27.28 23.87
C SER A 386 -3.02 -25.99 23.17
N LEU A 387 -2.02 -25.33 23.70
CA LEU A 387 -1.46 -24.09 23.15
C LEU A 387 -0.20 -24.30 22.30
N GLU A 388 0.27 -25.54 22.17
CA GLU A 388 1.48 -25.82 21.33
C GLU A 388 1.33 -25.41 19.86
N ARG A 389 0.10 -25.44 19.33
CA ARG A 389 -0.17 -24.97 17.96
C ARG A 389 -0.10 -23.45 17.77
N LEU A 390 -0.04 -22.69 18.86
CA LEU A 390 0.13 -21.23 18.85
C LEU A 390 1.59 -20.83 19.11
N ARG A 391 2.46 -21.81 19.35
CA ARG A 391 3.89 -21.56 19.60
C ARG A 391 4.58 -21.13 18.31
N GLY A 392 5.30 -20.01 18.38
CA GLY A 392 6.13 -19.53 17.28
C GLY A 392 5.37 -19.00 16.07
N ILE A 393 4.07 -18.72 16.20
CA ILE A 393 3.29 -18.20 15.06
C ILE A 393 3.74 -16.80 14.61
N TYR A 394 4.57 -16.12 15.39
CA TYR A 394 5.18 -14.83 15.08
C TYR A 394 6.71 -14.92 14.94
N ASP A 395 7.28 -16.12 14.81
CA ASP A 395 8.72 -16.27 14.64
C ASP A 395 9.25 -15.55 13.37
N ASP A 396 8.37 -15.40 12.35
CA ASP A 396 8.64 -14.63 11.13
C ASP A 396 8.21 -13.14 11.23
N GLY A 397 7.74 -12.72 12.40
CA GLY A 397 7.20 -11.38 12.66
C GLY A 397 5.68 -11.28 12.57
N VAL A 398 5.13 -10.18 13.11
CA VAL A 398 3.69 -9.89 13.13
C VAL A 398 3.25 -9.17 11.85
N LEU A 399 4.17 -8.44 11.22
CA LEU A 399 3.97 -7.69 9.98
C LEU A 399 5.03 -8.08 8.96
N PRO A 400 4.76 -7.93 7.65
CA PRO A 400 5.77 -8.17 6.62
C PRO A 400 6.98 -7.26 6.79
N ARG A 401 8.19 -7.82 6.76
CA ARG A 401 9.45 -7.08 6.92
C ARG A 401 9.59 -5.92 5.94
N ASP A 402 9.07 -6.07 4.73
CA ASP A 402 9.17 -5.14 3.63
C ASP A 402 8.01 -4.13 3.55
N LEU A 403 7.21 -3.99 4.64
CA LEU A 403 6.02 -3.14 4.67
C LEU A 403 6.32 -1.67 4.30
N PHE A 404 7.47 -1.13 4.70
CA PHE A 404 7.90 0.25 4.41
C PHE A 404 8.93 0.37 3.27
N SER A 405 9.60 -0.72 2.90
CA SER A 405 10.68 -0.69 1.91
C SER A 405 10.21 -0.87 0.47
N ARG A 406 9.01 -1.40 0.25
CA ARG A 406 8.45 -1.52 -1.10
C ARG A 406 7.99 -0.14 -1.61
N LYS A 407 8.46 0.25 -2.80
CA LYS A 407 7.87 1.38 -3.54
C LYS A 407 6.42 1.01 -3.85
N LYS A 408 5.48 1.73 -3.22
CA LYS A 408 4.06 1.37 -3.27
C LYS A 408 3.25 2.51 -3.85
N GLY A 409 2.90 2.41 -5.10
CA GLY A 409 1.69 3.02 -5.59
C GLY A 409 0.63 1.93 -5.61
N MET A 410 -0.41 2.06 -4.81
CA MET A 410 -1.49 1.10 -4.78
C MET A 410 -2.79 1.86 -4.80
N SER A 411 -3.60 1.70 -5.81
CA SER A 411 -4.98 2.14 -5.87
C SER A 411 -5.42 2.31 -7.31
N ASN A 412 -6.71 2.16 -7.59
CA ASN A 412 -7.29 2.36 -8.92
C ASN A 412 -8.44 3.35 -8.83
N ALA A 413 -8.58 4.14 -9.89
CA ALA A 413 -9.74 4.99 -10.06
C ALA A 413 -10.18 5.02 -11.53
N LEU A 414 -11.45 4.77 -11.77
CA LEU A 414 -12.15 4.96 -13.02
C LEU A 414 -13.35 5.86 -12.74
N VAL A 415 -13.40 7.02 -13.37
CA VAL A 415 -14.54 7.95 -13.26
C VAL A 415 -14.94 8.37 -14.65
N VAL A 416 -16.22 8.24 -15.00
CA VAL A 416 -16.78 8.60 -16.30
C VAL A 416 -17.85 9.68 -16.12
N SER A 417 -17.71 10.77 -16.87
CA SER A 417 -18.68 11.87 -16.87
C SER A 417 -20.06 11.41 -17.34
N GLY A 418 -21.12 11.99 -16.76
CA GLY A 418 -22.51 11.72 -17.11
C GLY A 418 -22.85 11.83 -18.59
N LYS A 419 -22.08 12.61 -19.33
CA LYS A 419 -22.20 12.74 -20.79
C LYS A 419 -22.12 11.40 -21.53
N TYR A 420 -21.37 10.43 -20.99
CA TYR A 420 -21.10 9.14 -21.65
C TYR A 420 -21.79 7.96 -20.96
N THR A 421 -22.51 8.19 -19.87
CA THR A 421 -23.19 7.13 -19.13
C THR A 421 -24.59 6.86 -19.65
N ALA A 422 -25.16 5.70 -19.33
CA ALA A 422 -26.52 5.34 -19.71
C ALA A 422 -27.58 6.14 -18.96
N SER A 423 -27.28 6.53 -17.72
CA SER A 423 -28.19 7.27 -16.82
C SER A 423 -28.14 8.78 -17.00
N GLY A 424 -27.07 9.31 -17.62
CA GLY A 424 -26.78 10.73 -17.66
C GLY A 424 -26.10 11.27 -16.36
N HIS A 425 -25.83 10.41 -15.38
CA HIS A 425 -25.12 10.73 -14.16
C HIS A 425 -23.70 10.16 -14.19
N PRO A 426 -22.71 10.83 -13.58
CA PRO A 426 -21.36 10.26 -13.46
C PRO A 426 -21.35 8.90 -12.78
N VAL A 427 -20.49 8.00 -13.26
CA VAL A 427 -20.26 6.68 -12.68
C VAL A 427 -18.80 6.58 -12.28
N ALA A 428 -18.53 6.12 -11.06
CA ALA A 428 -17.19 5.87 -10.57
C ALA A 428 -17.01 4.44 -10.02
N VAL A 429 -15.86 3.85 -10.34
CA VAL A 429 -15.37 2.61 -9.74
C VAL A 429 -13.94 2.88 -9.29
N PHE A 430 -13.73 2.91 -7.96
CA PHE A 430 -12.45 3.32 -7.41
C PHE A 430 -12.20 2.76 -6.03
N GLY A 431 -10.96 2.86 -5.57
CA GLY A 431 -10.56 2.53 -4.20
C GLY A 431 -9.08 2.26 -4.05
N PRO A 432 -8.59 2.24 -2.80
CA PRO A 432 -7.21 1.93 -2.49
C PRO A 432 -6.91 0.44 -2.62
N GLN A 433 -5.67 0.14 -2.97
CA GLN A 433 -5.07 -1.18 -2.79
C GLN A 433 -4.07 -1.10 -1.62
N THR A 434 -4.49 -1.52 -0.44
CA THR A 434 -3.67 -1.45 0.78
C THR A 434 -2.95 -2.76 1.10
N GLY A 435 -2.88 -3.68 0.13
CA GLY A 435 -2.42 -5.04 0.34
C GLY A 435 -3.50 -5.93 0.96
N TYR A 436 -3.22 -7.22 1.11
CA TYR A 436 -4.17 -8.21 1.60
C TYR A 436 -3.75 -8.66 2.99
N PHE A 437 -4.42 -8.13 4.00
CA PHE A 437 -4.18 -8.39 5.42
C PHE A 437 -5.43 -8.93 6.11
N ALA A 438 -5.22 -9.71 7.16
CA ALA A 438 -6.30 -10.23 8.00
C ALA A 438 -5.96 -9.99 9.49
N PRO A 439 -6.62 -9.01 10.15
CA PRO A 439 -7.62 -8.08 9.61
C PRO A 439 -7.03 -7.11 8.60
N GLN A 440 -7.88 -6.54 7.74
CA GLN A 440 -7.44 -5.50 6.80
C GLN A 440 -7.01 -4.23 7.55
N LEU A 441 -6.02 -3.50 6.99
CA LEU A 441 -5.54 -2.22 7.55
C LEU A 441 -6.64 -1.17 7.61
N LEU A 442 -7.54 -1.19 6.63
CA LEU A 442 -8.74 -0.37 6.60
C LEU A 442 -9.88 -1.05 7.36
N MET A 443 -10.82 -0.24 7.82
CA MET A 443 -12.11 -0.67 8.35
C MET A 443 -13.24 0.12 7.71
N LEU A 444 -14.37 -0.55 7.44
CA LEU A 444 -15.61 0.10 7.00
C LEU A 444 -16.35 0.65 8.19
N GLN A 445 -16.95 1.83 8.01
CA GLN A 445 -17.85 2.46 8.99
C GLN A 445 -18.79 3.45 8.34
N GLU A 446 -19.89 3.74 9.01
CA GLU A 446 -20.76 4.87 8.73
C GLU A 446 -20.79 5.80 9.93
N LEU A 447 -20.62 7.11 9.69
CA LEU A 447 -20.63 8.17 10.69
C LEU A 447 -21.79 9.13 10.38
N GLN A 448 -22.73 9.28 11.31
CA GLN A 448 -23.86 10.20 11.23
C GLN A 448 -23.96 11.02 12.52
N GLY A 449 -23.82 12.33 12.40
CA GLY A 449 -23.91 13.25 13.53
C GLY A 449 -23.83 14.71 13.11
N PRO A 450 -23.89 15.65 14.08
CA PRO A 450 -23.81 17.08 13.76
C PRO A 450 -22.51 17.44 12.99
N GLY A 451 -22.66 17.87 11.73
CA GLY A 451 -21.53 18.24 10.86
C GLY A 451 -20.73 17.06 10.29
N ILE A 452 -21.23 15.83 10.43
CA ILE A 452 -20.60 14.62 9.88
C ILE A 452 -21.68 13.73 9.26
N SER A 453 -21.51 13.38 7.98
CA SER A 453 -22.37 12.40 7.30
C SER A 453 -21.56 11.71 6.21
N ALA A 454 -21.02 10.53 6.53
CA ALA A 454 -20.16 9.78 5.62
C ALA A 454 -20.22 8.27 5.88
N ARG A 455 -19.95 7.47 4.83
CA ARG A 455 -19.74 6.03 4.90
C ARG A 455 -18.58 5.64 4.01
N GLY A 456 -17.73 4.73 4.47
CA GLY A 456 -16.59 4.23 3.72
C GLY A 456 -15.51 3.64 4.61
N ALA A 457 -14.28 3.68 4.13
CA ALA A 457 -13.13 3.08 4.79
C ALA A 457 -12.18 4.13 5.37
N SER A 458 -11.57 3.75 6.49
CA SER A 458 -10.52 4.53 7.15
C SER A 458 -9.44 3.60 7.67
N PHE A 459 -8.21 4.09 7.82
CA PHE A 459 -7.21 3.37 8.59
C PHE A 459 -7.63 3.26 10.05
N ALA A 460 -7.57 2.04 10.58
CA ALA A 460 -7.85 1.80 11.98
C ALA A 460 -6.91 2.60 12.88
N GLY A 461 -7.45 3.31 13.87
CA GLY A 461 -6.71 4.17 14.78
C GLY A 461 -6.61 5.65 14.38
N VAL A 462 -6.94 5.99 13.11
CA VAL A 462 -7.08 7.37 12.64
C VAL A 462 -8.40 7.56 11.88
N GLY A 463 -9.41 6.80 12.25
CA GLY A 463 -10.71 6.71 11.60
C GLY A 463 -11.80 7.60 12.20
N MET A 464 -11.43 8.72 12.88
CA MET A 464 -12.43 9.71 13.31
C MET A 464 -13.19 10.33 12.13
N TYR A 465 -12.65 10.27 10.93
CA TYR A 465 -13.30 10.64 9.69
C TYR A 465 -13.17 9.52 8.66
N VAL A 466 -14.20 9.34 7.82
CA VAL A 466 -14.09 8.48 6.65
C VAL A 466 -13.05 9.08 5.69
N GLN A 467 -12.00 8.32 5.40
CA GLN A 467 -10.91 8.80 4.55
C GLN A 467 -11.20 8.57 3.07
N LEU A 468 -11.87 7.47 2.73
CA LEU A 468 -12.20 7.05 1.39
C LEU A 468 -13.63 6.53 1.40
N GLY A 469 -14.55 7.19 0.70
CA GLY A 469 -15.96 6.82 0.85
C GLY A 469 -16.93 7.72 0.10
N ARG A 470 -18.09 7.90 0.70
CA ARG A 470 -19.13 8.79 0.20
C ARG A 470 -19.80 9.60 1.31
N GLY A 471 -20.27 10.76 0.95
CA GLY A 471 -21.24 11.54 1.70
C GLY A 471 -22.68 11.22 1.26
N GLN A 472 -23.58 12.17 1.50
CA GLN A 472 -25.00 12.03 1.15
C GLN A 472 -25.24 11.94 -0.38
N ASP A 473 -24.56 12.78 -1.15
CA ASP A 473 -24.78 12.99 -2.61
C ASP A 473 -23.48 13.08 -3.41
N TYR A 474 -22.35 12.71 -2.83
CA TYR A 474 -21.05 12.67 -3.49
C TYR A 474 -20.20 11.50 -2.96
N ALA A 475 -19.21 11.07 -3.76
CA ALA A 475 -18.22 10.10 -3.34
C ALA A 475 -16.81 10.59 -3.66
N TRP A 476 -15.85 10.09 -2.87
CA TRP A 476 -14.43 10.38 -3.07
C TRP A 476 -13.58 9.14 -2.83
N SER A 477 -12.45 9.12 -3.51
CA SER A 477 -11.41 8.14 -3.27
C SER A 477 -10.06 8.72 -3.64
N ALA A 478 -8.98 8.05 -3.23
CA ALA A 478 -7.64 8.46 -3.55
C ALA A 478 -6.81 7.34 -4.15
N THR A 479 -5.82 7.73 -4.97
CA THR A 479 -4.69 6.88 -5.32
C THR A 479 -3.40 7.56 -4.85
N THR A 480 -2.37 6.81 -4.47
CA THR A 480 -1.06 7.42 -4.18
C THR A 480 -0.50 8.07 -5.45
N SER A 481 0.09 9.24 -5.31
CA SER A 481 0.75 9.95 -6.42
C SER A 481 2.27 10.01 -6.29
N ALA A 482 2.77 9.82 -5.07
CA ALA A 482 4.20 9.75 -4.76
C ALA A 482 5.04 10.86 -5.42
N GLN A 483 4.48 12.08 -5.55
CA GLN A 483 5.23 13.21 -6.09
C GLN A 483 6.39 13.59 -5.17
N ASP A 484 7.35 14.29 -5.73
CA ASP A 484 8.63 14.60 -5.10
C ASP A 484 8.53 15.70 -4.04
N ILE A 485 8.33 15.31 -2.78
CA ILE A 485 8.26 16.22 -1.60
C ILE A 485 9.47 16.07 -0.67
N THR A 486 10.55 15.46 -1.16
CA THR A 486 11.72 15.10 -0.37
C THR A 486 12.98 15.47 -1.14
N ASP A 487 13.94 16.15 -0.48
CA ASP A 487 15.26 16.43 -1.06
C ASP A 487 16.38 15.90 -0.17
N THR A 488 17.48 15.49 -0.78
CA THR A 488 18.72 15.13 -0.08
C THR A 488 19.71 16.29 -0.10
N TYR A 489 20.10 16.75 1.09
CA TYR A 489 21.14 17.76 1.27
C TYR A 489 22.48 17.14 1.65
N ALA A 490 23.58 17.60 0.99
CA ALA A 490 24.94 17.29 1.39
C ALA A 490 25.41 18.35 2.39
N VAL A 491 25.31 18.03 3.67
CA VAL A 491 25.61 18.93 4.77
C VAL A 491 27.10 18.83 5.10
N GLN A 492 27.85 19.94 4.98
CA GLN A 492 29.27 19.97 5.28
C GLN A 492 29.50 19.72 6.78
N LEU A 493 30.38 18.75 7.08
CA LEU A 493 30.78 18.49 8.45
C LEU A 493 31.79 19.48 8.98
N CYS A 494 31.82 19.70 10.28
CA CYS A 494 32.77 20.61 10.95
C CYS A 494 33.18 20.10 12.33
N SER A 495 34.18 20.73 12.92
CA SER A 495 34.59 20.52 14.29
C SER A 495 34.50 21.84 15.07
N PRO A 496 33.91 21.86 16.28
CA PRO A 496 33.69 23.11 17.03
C PRO A 496 35.00 23.74 17.54
N ASP A 497 36.06 22.95 17.65
CA ASP A 497 37.42 23.42 18.03
C ASP A 497 38.28 23.88 16.86
N GLY A 498 37.74 23.86 15.62
CA GLY A 498 38.45 24.22 14.40
C GLY A 498 39.38 23.15 13.83
N SER A 499 39.42 21.94 14.42
CA SER A 499 40.17 20.80 13.85
C SER A 499 39.52 20.33 12.56
N ALA A 500 40.26 19.58 11.74
CA ALA A 500 39.74 19.02 10.50
C ALA A 500 38.64 18.00 10.83
N PRO A 501 37.42 18.14 10.23
CA PRO A 501 36.35 17.19 10.44
C PRO A 501 36.64 15.86 9.73
N SER A 502 36.06 14.79 10.23
CA SER A 502 36.01 13.47 9.56
C SER A 502 34.60 13.12 9.17
N LYS A 503 34.41 12.04 8.42
CA LYS A 503 33.06 11.50 8.11
C LYS A 503 32.24 11.18 9.37
N ASP A 504 32.91 10.88 10.50
CA ASP A 504 32.24 10.52 11.76
C ASP A 504 31.91 11.74 12.64
N SER A 505 32.22 12.97 12.16
CA SER A 505 31.90 14.19 12.90
C SER A 505 30.40 14.33 13.13
N THR A 506 29.98 14.73 14.33
CA THR A 506 28.58 14.95 14.75
C THR A 506 28.21 16.41 14.83
N TYR A 507 29.02 17.27 14.18
CA TYR A 507 28.77 18.69 14.01
C TYR A 507 28.71 19.04 12.53
N TYR A 508 27.88 19.99 12.18
CA TYR A 508 27.63 20.39 10.80
C TYR A 508 27.55 21.91 10.62
N ARG A 509 27.76 22.39 9.41
CA ARG A 509 27.61 23.80 9.07
C ARG A 509 26.17 24.15 8.71
N TYR A 510 25.62 25.16 9.39
CA TYR A 510 24.36 25.80 9.06
C TYR A 510 24.56 27.32 9.04
N HIS A 511 24.38 27.97 7.87
CA HIS A 511 24.57 29.42 7.67
C HIS A 511 25.90 29.94 8.27
N GLY A 512 26.97 29.17 8.07
CA GLY A 512 28.32 29.51 8.55
C GLY A 512 28.62 29.10 10.00
N ALA A 513 27.63 28.81 10.82
CA ALA A 513 27.82 28.30 12.17
C ALA A 513 28.12 26.78 12.18
N CYS A 514 28.94 26.32 13.13
CA CYS A 514 29.19 24.90 13.37
C CYS A 514 28.29 24.44 14.52
N LEU A 515 27.21 23.71 14.17
CA LEU A 515 26.19 23.30 15.14
C LEU A 515 26.28 21.79 15.42
N PRO A 516 25.94 21.34 16.64
CA PRO A 516 25.82 19.92 16.92
C PRO A 516 24.59 19.31 16.22
N MET A 517 24.70 18.09 15.74
CA MET A 517 23.55 17.31 15.30
C MET A 517 22.73 16.89 16.52
N GLU A 518 21.41 16.95 16.40
CA GLU A 518 20.51 16.41 17.41
C GLU A 518 20.49 14.88 17.32
N LYS A 519 20.65 14.22 18.44
CA LYS A 519 20.71 12.76 18.57
C LYS A 519 19.37 12.23 19.04
N LEU A 520 18.69 11.48 18.20
CA LEU A 520 17.42 10.83 18.47
C LEU A 520 17.65 9.34 18.75
N GLU A 521 17.19 8.86 19.89
CA GLU A 521 17.46 7.50 20.33
C GLU A 521 16.19 6.77 20.79
N ARG A 522 16.15 5.44 20.50
CA ARG A 522 15.14 4.53 21.05
C ARG A 522 15.83 3.24 21.52
N ARG A 523 15.52 2.80 22.74
CA ARG A 523 16.00 1.53 23.30
C ARG A 523 14.87 0.54 23.32
N ASN A 524 15.10 -0.65 22.77
CA ASN A 524 14.15 -1.73 22.76
C ASN A 524 14.75 -3.00 23.34
N ALA A 525 13.91 -3.76 24.05
CA ALA A 525 14.28 -5.05 24.61
C ALA A 525 13.09 -6.01 24.50
N TRP A 526 13.36 -7.26 24.22
CA TRP A 526 12.37 -8.32 24.08
C TRP A 526 12.79 -9.58 24.81
N LYS A 527 11.82 -10.43 25.05
CA LYS A 527 11.99 -11.77 25.60
C LYS A 527 11.09 -12.75 24.84
N PRO A 528 11.41 -14.04 24.85
CA PRO A 528 10.53 -15.05 24.25
C PRO A 528 9.12 -14.99 24.83
N THR A 529 8.13 -15.20 23.97
CA THR A 529 6.71 -15.30 24.34
C THR A 529 6.14 -16.63 23.82
N LEU A 530 4.85 -16.88 24.01
CA LEU A 530 4.23 -18.06 23.40
C LEU A 530 4.27 -18.00 21.87
N ALA A 531 4.04 -16.82 21.29
CA ALA A 531 3.94 -16.66 19.83
C ALA A 531 5.28 -16.34 19.15
N ASP A 532 6.26 -15.81 19.85
CA ASP A 532 7.60 -15.49 19.34
C ASP A 532 8.68 -16.20 20.20
N SER A 533 9.37 -17.16 19.59
CA SER A 533 10.43 -17.93 20.25
C SER A 533 11.79 -17.26 20.19
N THR A 534 11.91 -16.05 19.62
CA THR A 534 13.16 -15.32 19.50
C THR A 534 13.80 -15.12 20.86
N ALA A 535 15.09 -15.49 20.99
CA ALA A 535 15.83 -15.36 22.25
C ALA A 535 15.85 -13.91 22.74
N ALA A 536 15.84 -13.74 24.08
CA ALA A 536 15.88 -12.43 24.70
C ALA A 536 17.05 -11.58 24.17
N GLY A 537 16.77 -10.34 23.88
CA GLY A 537 17.75 -9.41 23.35
C GLY A 537 17.34 -7.96 23.54
N SER A 538 18.25 -7.07 23.16
CA SER A 538 18.03 -5.64 23.19
C SER A 538 18.90 -4.93 22.16
N TYR A 539 18.54 -3.72 21.79
CA TYR A 539 19.39 -2.79 21.05
C TYR A 539 18.97 -1.34 21.28
N ARG A 540 19.81 -0.43 20.84
CA ARG A 540 19.54 0.98 20.77
C ARG A 540 19.57 1.42 19.32
N MET A 541 18.49 2.02 18.83
CA MET A 541 18.45 2.74 17.57
C MET A 541 18.88 4.18 17.78
N GLN A 542 19.61 4.75 16.83
CA GLN A 542 20.07 6.12 16.86
C GLN A 542 20.03 6.72 15.46
N VAL A 543 19.46 7.91 15.35
CA VAL A 543 19.43 8.74 14.15
C VAL A 543 19.91 10.14 14.52
N TYR A 544 20.64 10.79 13.63
CA TYR A 544 21.00 12.20 13.75
C TYR A 544 20.06 13.07 12.93
N ARG A 545 19.63 14.19 13.53
CA ARG A 545 18.81 15.23 12.87
C ARG A 545 19.60 16.52 12.80
N THR A 546 19.54 17.16 11.62
CA THR A 546 20.11 18.48 11.35
C THR A 546 18.99 19.47 10.98
N ALA A 547 19.31 20.73 10.74
CA ALA A 547 18.38 21.68 10.13
C ALA A 547 17.86 21.21 8.76
N TYR A 548 18.63 20.38 8.04
CA TYR A 548 18.28 19.85 6.72
C TYR A 548 17.76 18.40 6.78
N GLY A 549 17.14 17.99 7.88
CA GLY A 549 16.52 16.69 8.03
C GLY A 549 17.42 15.61 8.63
N LEU A 550 17.09 14.35 8.34
CA LEU A 550 17.65 13.16 8.98
C LEU A 550 18.88 12.65 8.22
N VAL A 551 19.98 12.38 8.93
CA VAL A 551 21.20 11.81 8.34
C VAL A 551 20.95 10.37 7.92
N THR A 552 21.23 10.08 6.63
CA THR A 552 21.08 8.73 6.04
C THR A 552 22.40 8.13 5.60
N HIS A 553 23.36 8.96 5.12
CA HIS A 553 24.66 8.49 4.65
C HIS A 553 25.77 9.47 5.04
N ARG A 554 26.98 8.97 5.05
CA ARG A 554 28.22 9.73 5.16
C ARG A 554 29.05 9.55 3.90
N ALA A 555 29.70 10.61 3.43
CA ALA A 555 30.52 10.58 2.22
C ALA A 555 31.57 11.68 2.21
N THR A 556 32.33 11.78 1.12
CA THR A 556 33.06 12.98 0.75
C THR A 556 32.53 13.52 -0.58
N VAL A 557 32.57 14.84 -0.74
CA VAL A 557 32.23 15.56 -1.96
C VAL A 557 33.38 16.49 -2.30
N GLY A 558 34.13 16.18 -3.35
CA GLY A 558 35.35 16.88 -3.69
C GLY A 558 36.42 16.83 -2.60
N GLY A 559 36.54 15.72 -1.90
CA GLY A 559 37.43 15.48 -0.78
C GLY A 559 36.96 15.96 0.58
N GLU A 560 35.90 16.80 0.65
CA GLU A 560 35.38 17.34 1.91
C GLU A 560 34.35 16.38 2.53
N PRO A 561 34.40 16.12 3.84
CA PRO A 561 33.46 15.22 4.51
C PRO A 561 32.07 15.86 4.63
N VAL A 562 31.06 15.08 4.25
CA VAL A 562 29.65 15.48 4.30
C VAL A 562 28.76 14.41 4.95
N ALA A 563 27.63 14.82 5.50
CA ALA A 563 26.50 13.96 5.79
C ALA A 563 25.40 14.21 4.73
N TYR A 564 24.90 13.17 4.09
CA TYR A 564 23.66 13.28 3.33
C TYR A 564 22.47 13.19 4.26
N THR A 565 21.61 14.19 4.18
CA THR A 565 20.39 14.27 5.01
C THR A 565 19.17 14.30 4.13
N VAL A 566 18.09 13.68 4.58
CA VAL A 566 16.81 13.65 3.88
C VAL A 566 15.86 14.63 4.55
N LEU A 567 15.45 15.64 3.80
CA LEU A 567 14.48 16.64 4.22
C LEU A 567 13.15 16.39 3.47
N ARG A 568 12.11 16.04 4.23
CA ARG A 568 10.76 15.82 3.73
C ARG A 568 9.83 16.92 4.22
N SER A 569 9.03 17.51 3.32
CA SER A 569 8.14 18.61 3.70
C SER A 569 7.07 18.23 4.73
N THR A 570 6.60 16.99 4.69
CA THR A 570 5.60 16.47 5.65
C THR A 570 6.20 15.99 6.98
N TYR A 571 7.53 16.03 7.15
CA TYR A 571 8.16 15.67 8.41
C TYR A 571 7.69 16.61 9.53
N ARG A 572 7.06 16.07 10.59
CA ARG A 572 6.35 16.79 11.67
C ARG A 572 5.09 17.56 11.22
N HIS A 573 4.51 17.20 10.03
CA HIS A 573 3.26 17.78 9.48
C HIS A 573 2.27 16.71 9.02
N GLU A 574 2.42 15.49 9.48
CA GLU A 574 1.50 14.39 9.13
C GLU A 574 0.09 14.63 9.68
N ALA A 575 -0.02 15.21 10.88
CA ALA A 575 -1.30 15.44 11.54
C ALA A 575 -2.13 16.57 10.89
N ASP A 576 -1.54 17.49 10.18
CA ASP A 576 -2.21 18.66 9.57
C ASP A 576 -3.31 18.25 8.60
N SER A 577 -3.15 17.11 7.93
CA SER A 577 -4.13 16.54 6.98
C SER A 577 -5.50 16.25 7.59
N ILE A 578 -5.63 16.23 8.92
CA ILE A 578 -6.89 15.98 9.61
C ILE A 578 -7.98 16.99 9.22
N ILE A 579 -7.60 18.25 8.94
CA ILE A 579 -8.53 19.32 8.55
C ILE A 579 -9.17 19.00 7.19
N GLY A 580 -8.40 18.52 6.23
CA GLY A 580 -8.92 18.11 4.92
C GLY A 580 -9.90 16.94 5.03
N PHE A 581 -9.60 15.94 5.85
CA PHE A 581 -10.53 14.83 6.09
C PHE A 581 -11.79 15.27 6.82
N GLN A 582 -11.69 16.17 7.79
CA GLN A 582 -12.85 16.78 8.43
C GLN A 582 -13.78 17.44 7.39
N MET A 583 -13.20 18.23 6.47
CA MET A 583 -13.94 18.92 5.41
C MET A 583 -14.63 17.95 4.44
N LEU A 584 -13.97 16.83 4.08
CA LEU A 584 -14.55 15.79 3.21
C LEU A 584 -15.76 15.10 3.83
N ASN A 585 -15.84 15.02 5.16
CA ASN A 585 -16.94 14.39 5.91
C ASN A 585 -18.08 15.37 6.27
N ASP A 586 -17.86 16.68 6.05
CA ASP A 586 -18.81 17.73 6.36
C ASP A 586 -19.76 17.96 5.17
N PRO A 587 -21.03 17.49 5.24
CA PRO A 587 -21.99 17.66 4.17
C PRO A 587 -22.33 19.14 3.92
N GLY A 588 -22.12 20.02 4.90
CA GLY A 588 -22.29 21.46 4.74
C GLY A 588 -21.17 22.14 3.95
N TYR A 589 -20.00 21.49 3.84
CA TYR A 589 -18.83 22.02 3.15
C TYR A 589 -18.69 21.53 1.70
N VAL A 590 -18.69 20.22 1.48
CA VAL A 590 -18.57 19.66 0.13
C VAL A 590 -19.94 19.65 -0.55
N THR A 591 -20.15 20.59 -1.46
CA THR A 591 -21.40 20.78 -2.20
C THR A 591 -21.25 20.64 -3.72
N ASP A 592 -20.00 20.60 -4.21
CA ASP A 592 -19.65 20.49 -5.62
C ASP A 592 -18.17 20.11 -5.78
N ALA A 593 -17.73 19.85 -7.01
CA ALA A 593 -16.35 19.49 -7.32
C ALA A 593 -15.33 20.57 -6.88
N ALA A 594 -15.68 21.85 -6.93
CA ALA A 594 -14.78 22.92 -6.52
C ALA A 594 -14.57 22.97 -5.00
N SER A 595 -15.63 22.77 -4.20
CA SER A 595 -15.51 22.67 -2.74
C SER A 595 -14.77 21.42 -2.30
N PHE A 596 -14.97 20.30 -3.02
CA PHE A 596 -14.16 19.10 -2.84
C PHE A 596 -12.66 19.38 -3.08
N GLN A 597 -12.29 20.06 -4.17
CA GLN A 597 -10.88 20.43 -4.42
C GLN A 597 -10.32 21.28 -3.29
N ARG A 598 -11.11 22.25 -2.76
CA ARG A 598 -10.68 23.05 -1.60
C ARG A 598 -10.50 22.20 -0.32
N ALA A 599 -11.28 21.16 -0.12
CA ALA A 599 -11.04 20.22 0.98
C ALA A 599 -9.73 19.44 0.79
N ALA A 600 -9.51 18.90 -0.41
CA ALA A 600 -8.31 18.14 -0.75
C ALA A 600 -7.00 18.97 -0.66
N GLN A 601 -7.07 20.30 -0.87
CA GLN A 601 -5.94 21.23 -0.68
C GLN A 601 -5.43 21.27 0.76
N ASN A 602 -6.21 20.84 1.74
CA ASN A 602 -5.81 20.76 3.15
C ASN A 602 -5.27 19.39 3.55
N ILE A 603 -4.87 18.57 2.57
CA ILE A 603 -4.26 17.26 2.80
C ILE A 603 -2.80 17.34 2.33
N ASN A 604 -1.86 17.19 3.26
CA ASN A 604 -0.42 17.28 3.00
C ASN A 604 0.18 16.03 2.38
N TYR A 605 -0.51 14.89 2.48
CA TYR A 605 -0.08 13.64 1.84
C TYR A 605 -0.19 13.68 0.32
N THR A 606 0.70 12.96 -0.36
CA THR A 606 0.81 12.91 -1.82
C THR A 606 -0.23 11.97 -2.43
N PHE A 607 -1.44 12.49 -2.68
CA PHE A 607 -2.55 11.72 -3.24
C PHE A 607 -3.17 12.36 -4.48
N ASN A 608 -3.70 11.49 -5.33
CA ASN A 608 -4.63 11.82 -6.40
C ASN A 608 -6.05 11.66 -5.89
N TRP A 609 -6.79 12.71 -5.70
CA TRP A 609 -8.17 12.72 -5.21
C TRP A 609 -9.16 12.72 -6.35
N PHE A 610 -10.16 11.86 -6.29
CA PHE A 610 -11.25 11.74 -7.26
C PHE A 610 -12.58 12.02 -6.59
N TYR A 611 -13.48 12.66 -7.32
CA TYR A 611 -14.81 13.07 -6.90
C TYR A 611 -15.84 12.70 -7.96
N ALA A 612 -17.01 12.29 -7.53
CA ALA A 612 -18.20 12.16 -8.36
C ALA A 612 -19.46 12.46 -7.56
N ASP A 613 -20.35 13.24 -8.14
CA ASP A 613 -21.73 13.45 -7.68
C ASP A 613 -22.73 13.14 -8.80
N SER A 614 -23.98 13.58 -8.71
CA SER A 614 -24.99 13.34 -9.76
C SER A 614 -24.79 14.19 -11.02
N ARG A 615 -23.88 15.16 -11.01
CA ARG A 615 -23.71 16.17 -12.07
C ARG A 615 -22.28 16.29 -12.54
N GLN A 616 -21.32 16.26 -11.59
CA GLN A 616 -19.93 16.62 -11.81
C GLN A 616 -18.98 15.49 -11.48
N THR A 617 -17.84 15.53 -12.14
CA THR A 617 -16.65 14.77 -11.76
C THR A 617 -15.52 15.73 -11.42
N GLY A 618 -14.59 15.32 -10.56
CA GLY A 618 -13.47 16.17 -10.17
C GLY A 618 -12.21 15.39 -9.85
N TYR A 619 -11.08 16.06 -10.03
CA TYR A 619 -9.77 15.56 -9.66
C TYR A 619 -8.94 16.68 -9.04
N TYR A 620 -8.13 16.32 -8.04
CA TYR A 620 -7.12 17.21 -7.45
C TYR A 620 -5.93 16.39 -6.95
N ASN A 621 -4.71 16.84 -7.22
CA ASN A 621 -3.50 16.26 -6.66
C ASN A 621 -3.10 17.02 -5.38
N SER A 622 -3.15 16.38 -4.23
CA SER A 622 -2.70 16.96 -2.96
C SER A 622 -1.22 16.68 -2.68
N GLY A 623 -0.66 17.41 -1.75
CA GLY A 623 0.72 17.26 -1.28
C GLY A 623 1.31 18.60 -0.82
N LEU A 624 2.15 18.55 0.20
CA LEU A 624 2.94 19.71 0.63
C LEU A 624 4.19 19.83 -0.24
N ASN A 625 4.00 20.26 -1.50
CA ASN A 625 5.06 20.34 -2.50
C ASN A 625 5.97 21.55 -2.23
N PRO A 626 7.25 21.38 -1.86
CA PRO A 626 8.12 22.49 -1.56
C PRO A 626 8.51 23.27 -2.81
N VAL A 627 8.64 24.58 -2.69
CA VAL A 627 9.19 25.43 -3.76
C VAL A 627 10.71 25.41 -3.65
N ARG A 628 11.36 24.70 -4.55
CA ARG A 628 12.81 24.56 -4.60
C ARG A 628 13.47 25.82 -5.13
N ALA A 629 14.73 26.07 -4.74
CA ALA A 629 15.53 27.12 -5.31
C ALA A 629 15.73 26.89 -6.81
N ALA A 630 15.84 27.98 -7.59
CA ALA A 630 16.09 27.91 -9.02
C ALA A 630 17.39 27.12 -9.31
N HIS A 631 17.39 26.34 -10.38
CA HIS A 631 18.51 25.48 -10.82
C HIS A 631 18.83 24.28 -9.92
N VAL A 632 18.07 23.99 -8.89
CA VAL A 632 18.20 22.72 -8.15
C VAL A 632 17.60 21.58 -8.99
N ASP A 633 18.38 20.51 -9.19
CA ASP A 633 17.88 19.26 -9.76
C ASP A 633 17.34 18.39 -8.63
N PRO A 634 16.03 18.17 -8.55
CA PRO A 634 15.41 17.43 -7.46
C PRO A 634 15.72 15.90 -7.50
N SER A 635 16.44 15.43 -8.52
CA SER A 635 16.82 14.01 -8.61
C SER A 635 18.22 13.71 -8.06
N LEU A 636 18.94 14.73 -7.60
CA LEU A 636 20.33 14.61 -7.17
C LEU A 636 20.54 15.31 -5.82
N PRO A 637 21.48 14.84 -5.00
CA PRO A 637 21.83 15.52 -3.76
C PRO A 637 22.29 16.95 -4.04
N VAL A 638 21.85 17.89 -3.22
CA VAL A 638 22.18 19.32 -3.35
C VAL A 638 23.05 19.78 -2.15
N ARG A 639 23.92 20.75 -2.37
CA ARG A 639 24.72 21.36 -1.30
C ARG A 639 23.81 22.06 -0.29
N ALA A 640 24.07 21.85 0.99
CA ALA A 640 23.36 22.49 2.08
C ALA A 640 23.88 23.93 2.29
N GLU A 641 23.51 24.81 1.39
CA GLU A 641 23.85 26.23 1.37
C GLU A 641 22.58 27.06 1.18
N ALA A 642 22.51 28.26 1.79
CA ALA A 642 21.33 29.14 1.75
C ALA A 642 20.76 29.42 0.34
N GLY A 643 21.63 29.40 -0.70
CA GLY A 643 21.21 29.60 -2.09
C GLY A 643 20.49 28.41 -2.73
N TYR A 644 20.45 27.25 -2.08
CA TYR A 644 19.84 26.00 -2.57
C TYR A 644 18.76 25.46 -1.65
N GLU A 645 18.43 26.15 -0.55
CA GLU A 645 17.34 25.82 0.34
C GLU A 645 15.98 25.96 -0.35
N TRP A 646 14.97 25.29 0.19
CA TRP A 646 13.59 25.60 -0.16
C TRP A 646 13.29 27.06 0.14
N ARG A 647 12.44 27.67 -0.66
CA ARG A 647 12.07 29.09 -0.44
C ARG A 647 11.37 29.25 0.92
N ASP A 648 11.77 30.26 1.67
CA ASP A 648 11.23 30.59 3.00
C ASP A 648 11.34 29.42 4.00
N PHE A 649 12.40 28.61 3.90
CA PHE A 649 12.60 27.46 4.76
C PHE A 649 12.90 27.87 6.20
N ASP A 650 12.10 27.35 7.15
CA ASP A 650 12.34 27.45 8.59
C ASP A 650 12.54 26.04 9.20
N PRO A 651 13.76 25.68 9.61
CA PRO A 651 14.05 24.39 10.21
C PRO A 651 13.42 24.18 11.58
N THR A 652 13.00 25.26 12.28
CA THR A 652 12.41 25.16 13.63
C THR A 652 11.12 24.34 13.58
N ASP A 653 10.25 24.67 12.64
CA ASP A 653 8.97 24.00 12.45
C ASP A 653 8.93 23.08 11.21
N ASN A 654 10.02 23.02 10.44
CA ASN A 654 10.10 22.34 9.15
C ASN A 654 9.07 22.87 8.15
N THR A 655 8.91 24.19 8.08
CA THR A 655 8.01 24.85 7.13
C THR A 655 8.79 25.48 5.97
N ALA A 656 8.15 25.60 4.83
CA ALA A 656 8.68 26.27 3.64
C ALA A 656 7.52 26.77 2.78
N ALA A 657 7.84 27.62 1.78
CA ALA A 657 6.86 27.96 0.76
C ALA A 657 6.44 26.69 -0.01
N ALA A 658 5.14 26.46 -0.09
CA ALA A 658 4.56 25.37 -0.87
C ALA A 658 4.10 25.85 -2.25
N THR A 659 4.05 24.94 -3.21
CA THR A 659 3.47 25.19 -4.53
C THR A 659 2.01 25.64 -4.38
N PRO A 660 1.59 26.74 -5.04
CA PRO A 660 0.21 27.21 -4.95
C PRO A 660 -0.81 26.16 -5.43
N PRO A 661 -2.01 26.11 -4.83
CA PRO A 661 -3.04 25.11 -5.22
C PRO A 661 -3.38 25.09 -6.72
N ALA A 662 -3.30 26.22 -7.39
CA ALA A 662 -3.57 26.32 -8.84
C ALA A 662 -2.48 25.68 -9.72
N GLU A 663 -1.31 25.42 -9.17
CA GLU A 663 -0.18 24.77 -9.87
C GLU A 663 -0.16 23.25 -9.65
N HIS A 664 -0.98 22.72 -8.72
CA HIS A 664 -1.20 21.29 -8.59
C HIS A 664 -2.08 20.78 -9.74
N PRO A 665 -1.84 19.59 -10.30
CA PRO A 665 -2.75 18.98 -11.26
C PRO A 665 -4.18 18.92 -10.72
N HIS A 666 -5.13 19.50 -11.44
CA HIS A 666 -6.53 19.51 -11.11
C HIS A 666 -7.41 19.60 -12.36
N SER A 667 -8.65 19.11 -12.26
CA SER A 667 -9.63 19.20 -13.35
C SER A 667 -11.04 19.02 -12.80
N ILE A 668 -12.03 19.57 -13.49
CA ILE A 668 -13.48 19.35 -13.26
C ILE A 668 -14.10 18.98 -14.59
N ASP A 669 -14.99 17.97 -14.56
CA ASP A 669 -15.81 17.52 -15.70
C ASP A 669 -14.99 17.08 -16.94
N GLN A 670 -13.78 16.52 -16.75
CA GLN A 670 -13.08 15.83 -17.83
C GLN A 670 -13.93 14.60 -18.28
N ASP A 671 -13.89 14.26 -19.55
CA ASP A 671 -14.71 13.16 -20.12
C ASP A 671 -14.61 11.86 -19.30
N TYR A 672 -13.40 11.51 -18.86
CA TYR A 672 -13.14 10.43 -17.91
C TYR A 672 -11.78 10.61 -17.22
N TYR A 673 -11.63 10.01 -16.06
CA TYR A 673 -10.35 9.88 -15.36
C TYR A 673 -9.99 8.41 -15.23
N ILE A 674 -8.70 8.14 -15.35
CA ILE A 674 -8.11 6.88 -14.92
C ILE A 674 -6.96 7.19 -13.96
N SER A 675 -6.75 6.33 -13.00
CA SER A 675 -5.51 6.27 -12.26
C SER A 675 -5.22 4.84 -11.82
N TRP A 676 -4.00 4.43 -12.05
CA TRP A 676 -3.38 3.29 -11.41
C TRP A 676 -1.97 3.68 -10.97
N ASN A 677 -1.86 4.88 -10.39
CA ASN A 677 -0.61 5.54 -9.99
C ASN A 677 0.29 5.90 -11.20
N ASN A 678 -0.32 6.08 -12.37
CA ASN A 678 0.33 6.53 -13.60
C ASN A 678 0.63 8.05 -13.55
N LYS A 679 1.27 8.56 -14.59
CA LYS A 679 1.62 9.97 -14.72
C LYS A 679 0.40 10.88 -14.52
N LEU A 680 0.56 11.91 -13.69
CA LEU A 680 -0.54 12.79 -13.28
C LEU A 680 -1.02 13.72 -14.38
N ALA A 681 -0.08 14.45 -14.98
CA ALA A 681 -0.35 15.49 -15.98
C ALA A 681 0.88 15.75 -16.84
N LYS A 682 0.68 16.52 -17.92
CA LYS A 682 1.78 16.98 -18.75
C LYS A 682 2.73 17.89 -17.95
N ASP A 683 4.03 17.67 -18.14
CA ASP A 683 5.15 18.39 -17.50
C ASP A 683 5.24 18.23 -15.97
N TYR A 684 4.46 17.36 -15.38
CA TYR A 684 4.58 16.98 -13.98
C TYR A 684 5.63 15.88 -13.85
N GLY A 685 6.79 16.20 -13.29
CA GLY A 685 7.92 15.27 -13.13
C GLY A 685 7.66 14.26 -12.02
N ALA A 686 8.02 13.00 -12.31
CA ALA A 686 7.98 11.94 -11.30
C ALA A 686 9.20 12.05 -10.37
N ALA A 687 9.02 11.62 -9.12
CA ALA A 687 10.13 11.40 -8.21
C ALA A 687 10.90 10.12 -8.60
N GLY A 688 12.20 10.17 -8.56
CA GLY A 688 13.05 9.01 -8.85
C GLY A 688 12.88 8.49 -10.27
N PHE A 689 12.48 7.23 -10.42
CA PHE A 689 12.19 6.58 -11.69
C PHE A 689 10.70 6.70 -11.99
N GLY A 690 10.36 7.24 -13.16
CA GLY A 690 9.01 7.68 -13.48
C GLY A 690 8.11 6.62 -14.10
N ASN A 691 7.00 7.09 -14.65
CA ASN A 691 6.02 6.32 -15.36
C ASN A 691 6.27 6.47 -16.87
N GLY A 692 6.65 5.38 -17.54
CA GLY A 692 6.95 5.37 -18.96
C GLY A 692 5.76 5.09 -19.86
N SER A 693 6.05 4.83 -21.16
CA SER A 693 5.08 4.53 -22.22
C SER A 693 4.21 3.31 -21.91
N VAL A 694 4.79 2.30 -21.28
CA VAL A 694 4.09 1.09 -20.82
C VAL A 694 3.99 1.11 -19.30
N HIS A 695 2.77 1.25 -18.81
CA HIS A 695 2.42 1.27 -17.41
C HIS A 695 1.07 0.59 -17.23
N ARG A 696 0.82 -0.08 -16.09
CA ARG A 696 -0.47 -0.73 -15.83
C ARG A 696 -1.68 0.20 -15.98
N GLY A 697 -1.49 1.51 -15.87
CA GLY A 697 -2.51 2.52 -16.18
C GLY A 697 -3.05 2.44 -17.61
N ASN A 698 -2.24 1.96 -18.57
CA ASN A 698 -2.65 1.77 -19.96
C ASN A 698 -3.80 0.76 -20.06
N LEU A 699 -3.73 -0.34 -19.27
CA LEU A 699 -4.79 -1.35 -19.23
C LEU A 699 -6.15 -0.75 -18.86
N LEU A 700 -6.17 0.25 -17.96
CA LEU A 700 -7.40 0.96 -17.59
C LEU A 700 -7.80 1.98 -18.68
N ASP A 701 -6.84 2.77 -19.19
CA ASP A 701 -7.12 3.83 -20.16
C ASP A 701 -7.73 3.30 -21.44
N ASP A 702 -7.17 2.23 -22.00
CA ASP A 702 -7.64 1.62 -23.24
C ASP A 702 -9.08 1.10 -23.12
N ARG A 703 -9.39 0.45 -22.01
CA ARG A 703 -10.75 -0.08 -21.75
C ARG A 703 -11.75 1.04 -21.52
N VAL A 704 -11.42 2.03 -20.73
CA VAL A 704 -12.32 3.17 -20.45
C VAL A 704 -12.50 4.02 -21.71
N ARG A 705 -11.45 4.27 -22.47
CA ARG A 705 -11.51 4.99 -23.74
C ARG A 705 -12.43 4.29 -24.75
N ALA A 706 -12.39 2.95 -24.80
CA ALA A 706 -13.31 2.16 -25.64
C ALA A 706 -14.76 2.31 -25.16
N LEU A 707 -15.01 2.27 -23.86
CA LEU A 707 -16.35 2.47 -23.28
C LEU A 707 -16.89 3.87 -23.56
N VAL A 708 -16.09 4.91 -23.36
CA VAL A 708 -16.47 6.31 -23.62
C VAL A 708 -16.78 6.55 -25.10
N ARG A 709 -15.97 6.00 -26.02
CA ARG A 709 -16.25 6.07 -27.46
C ARG A 709 -17.57 5.40 -27.85
N LYS A 710 -17.92 4.31 -27.18
CA LYS A 710 -19.18 3.59 -27.41
C LYS A 710 -20.37 4.34 -26.81
N GLY A 711 -20.18 5.00 -25.68
CA GLY A 711 -21.23 5.62 -24.89
C GLY A 711 -22.13 4.62 -24.14
N GLY A 712 -23.06 5.13 -23.34
CA GLY A 712 -23.96 4.31 -22.53
C GLY A 712 -23.28 3.48 -21.44
N VAL A 713 -22.25 4.04 -20.83
CA VAL A 713 -21.48 3.39 -19.76
C VAL A 713 -22.37 3.16 -18.55
N THR A 714 -22.36 1.95 -18.01
CA THR A 714 -23.08 1.57 -16.78
C THR A 714 -22.10 1.22 -15.68
N ARG A 715 -22.57 1.11 -14.43
CA ARG A 715 -21.76 0.69 -13.28
C ARG A 715 -21.09 -0.66 -13.52
N SER A 716 -21.84 -1.64 -14.02
CA SER A 716 -21.28 -2.97 -14.34
C SER A 716 -20.28 -2.93 -15.48
N ALA A 717 -20.49 -2.09 -16.51
CA ALA A 717 -19.55 -1.95 -17.62
C ALA A 717 -18.19 -1.39 -17.13
N LEU A 718 -18.21 -0.38 -16.27
CA LEU A 718 -17.00 0.20 -15.70
C LEU A 718 -16.32 -0.76 -14.71
N THR A 719 -17.09 -1.49 -13.91
CA THR A 719 -16.58 -2.56 -13.03
C THR A 719 -15.93 -3.68 -13.84
N ARG A 720 -16.52 -4.09 -14.97
CA ARG A 720 -15.89 -5.08 -15.87
C ARG A 720 -14.55 -4.60 -16.40
N ALA A 721 -14.45 -3.35 -16.84
CA ALA A 721 -13.18 -2.79 -17.32
C ALA A 721 -12.07 -2.88 -16.27
N MET A 722 -12.38 -2.54 -15.01
CA MET A 722 -11.42 -2.68 -13.91
C MET A 722 -11.08 -4.13 -13.60
N ALA A 723 -12.07 -5.02 -13.55
CA ALA A 723 -11.86 -6.43 -13.23
C ALA A 723 -11.10 -7.18 -14.33
N GLU A 724 -11.33 -6.84 -15.59
CA GLU A 724 -10.57 -7.37 -16.74
C GLU A 724 -9.11 -6.94 -16.68
N ALA A 725 -8.84 -5.63 -16.50
CA ALA A 725 -7.49 -5.12 -16.32
C ALA A 725 -6.79 -5.79 -15.13
N ALA A 726 -7.51 -6.10 -14.08
CA ALA A 726 -6.99 -6.72 -12.85
C ALA A 726 -6.46 -8.15 -13.02
N VAL A 727 -6.83 -8.86 -14.07
CA VAL A 727 -6.35 -10.22 -14.37
C VAL A 727 -5.49 -10.28 -15.62
N THR A 728 -5.16 -9.14 -16.23
CA THR A 728 -4.34 -9.04 -17.43
C THR A 728 -2.85 -8.90 -17.07
N ASP A 729 -2.01 -9.65 -17.77
CA ASP A 729 -0.55 -9.52 -17.69
C ASP A 729 -0.09 -8.39 -18.62
N LEU A 730 0.45 -7.33 -18.05
CA LEU A 730 0.90 -6.14 -18.79
C LEU A 730 1.95 -6.47 -19.86
N ARG A 731 2.85 -7.42 -19.57
CA ARG A 731 3.88 -7.84 -20.53
C ARG A 731 3.28 -8.47 -21.78
N GLY A 732 2.21 -9.24 -21.60
CA GLY A 732 1.52 -9.92 -22.69
C GLY A 732 0.63 -8.99 -23.53
N GLU A 733 0.01 -7.98 -22.91
CA GLU A 733 -0.87 -7.03 -23.63
C GLU A 733 -0.05 -5.94 -24.34
N ASP A 734 0.91 -5.30 -23.66
CA ASP A 734 1.55 -4.07 -24.16
C ASP A 734 2.96 -4.31 -24.76
N VAL A 735 3.70 -5.35 -24.36
CA VAL A 735 5.09 -5.55 -24.80
C VAL A 735 5.26 -6.73 -25.75
N LEU A 736 4.55 -7.84 -25.49
CA LEU A 736 4.66 -9.05 -26.34
C LEU A 736 4.37 -8.82 -27.82
N PRO A 737 3.45 -7.95 -28.25
CA PRO A 737 3.28 -7.65 -29.67
C PRO A 737 4.57 -7.20 -30.36
N GLU A 738 5.37 -6.34 -29.74
CA GLU A 738 6.63 -5.84 -30.29
C GLU A 738 7.70 -6.95 -30.31
N LEU A 739 7.78 -7.75 -29.25
CA LEU A 739 8.63 -8.94 -29.20
C LEU A 739 8.31 -9.90 -30.36
N LEU A 740 7.02 -10.15 -30.62
CA LEU A 740 6.59 -11.02 -31.71
C LEU A 740 6.96 -10.47 -33.09
N LYS A 741 6.92 -9.16 -33.31
CA LYS A 741 7.38 -8.52 -34.56
C LYS A 741 8.87 -8.80 -34.78
N VAL A 742 9.71 -8.61 -33.76
CA VAL A 742 11.14 -8.89 -33.85
C VAL A 742 11.40 -10.37 -34.10
N LEU A 743 10.81 -11.28 -33.35
CA LEU A 743 11.01 -12.72 -33.48
C LEU A 743 10.60 -13.25 -34.87
N ARG A 744 9.56 -12.68 -35.47
CA ARG A 744 9.00 -13.06 -36.78
C ARG A 744 9.57 -12.26 -37.96
N SER A 745 10.57 -11.40 -37.72
CA SER A 745 11.22 -10.68 -38.83
C SER A 745 11.91 -11.62 -39.81
N SER A 746 12.18 -12.87 -39.45
CA SER A 746 12.62 -13.97 -40.27
C SER A 746 12.01 -15.31 -39.82
N PRO A 747 11.94 -16.34 -40.64
CA PRO A 747 11.47 -17.68 -40.25
C PRO A 747 12.22 -18.23 -39.05
N ILE A 748 11.52 -19.00 -38.21
CA ILE A 748 12.11 -19.69 -37.04
C ILE A 748 12.24 -21.17 -37.38
N ASP A 749 13.48 -21.61 -37.64
CA ASP A 749 13.77 -22.98 -38.07
C ASP A 749 13.65 -24.03 -36.93
N ASP A 750 13.87 -23.62 -35.67
CA ASP A 750 13.72 -24.49 -34.51
C ASP A 750 12.22 -24.70 -34.18
N PRO A 751 11.69 -25.95 -34.33
CA PRO A 751 10.27 -26.22 -34.13
C PRO A 751 9.79 -25.98 -32.70
N GLU A 752 10.66 -26.14 -31.73
CA GLU A 752 10.34 -25.90 -30.31
C GLU A 752 10.14 -24.40 -30.04
N LEU A 753 11.05 -23.56 -30.57
CA LEU A 753 10.93 -22.11 -30.52
C LEU A 753 9.73 -21.59 -31.31
N ALA A 754 9.49 -22.11 -32.50
CA ALA A 754 8.31 -21.75 -33.30
C ALA A 754 7.02 -22.09 -32.56
N GLY A 755 6.97 -23.26 -31.90
CA GLY A 755 5.86 -23.66 -31.06
C GLY A 755 5.68 -22.77 -29.79
N ALA A 756 6.78 -22.31 -29.19
CA ALA A 756 6.74 -21.38 -28.06
C ALA A 756 6.19 -20.00 -28.48
N VAL A 757 6.69 -19.45 -29.58
CA VAL A 757 6.19 -18.20 -30.16
C VAL A 757 4.70 -18.28 -30.50
N GLN A 758 4.24 -19.42 -31.05
CA GLN A 758 2.82 -19.64 -31.32
C GLN A 758 1.96 -19.67 -30.04
N ARG A 759 2.44 -20.27 -28.94
CA ARG A 759 1.71 -20.29 -27.68
C ARG A 759 1.62 -18.87 -27.08
N LEU A 760 2.71 -18.10 -27.11
CA LEU A 760 2.73 -16.70 -26.67
C LEU A 760 1.75 -15.84 -27.49
N ASP A 761 1.77 -15.95 -28.82
CA ASP A 761 0.86 -15.24 -29.70
C ASP A 761 -0.62 -15.60 -29.47
N SER A 762 -0.91 -16.88 -29.25
CA SER A 762 -2.26 -17.34 -28.91
C SER A 762 -2.76 -16.76 -27.59
N TRP A 763 -1.88 -16.62 -26.60
CA TRP A 763 -2.19 -16.01 -25.33
C TRP A 763 -2.41 -14.49 -25.46
N ALA A 764 -1.53 -13.78 -26.16
CA ALA A 764 -1.70 -12.35 -26.45
C ALA A 764 -3.02 -12.07 -27.16
N SER A 765 -3.33 -12.86 -28.20
CA SER A 765 -4.59 -12.77 -28.96
C SER A 765 -5.85 -13.08 -28.12
N ALA A 766 -5.70 -13.82 -27.01
CA ALA A 766 -6.77 -14.12 -26.06
C ALA A 766 -6.89 -13.09 -24.93
N GLY A 767 -6.13 -11.97 -24.99
CA GLY A 767 -6.17 -10.88 -24.02
C GLY A 767 -5.19 -11.01 -22.85
N SER A 768 -4.14 -11.82 -22.98
CA SER A 768 -3.01 -11.92 -22.05
C SER A 768 -3.39 -12.15 -20.57
N GLN A 769 -4.48 -12.91 -20.33
CA GLN A 769 -5.03 -13.07 -19.00
C GLN A 769 -4.32 -14.15 -18.18
N ARG A 770 -4.17 -13.89 -16.88
CA ARG A 770 -3.78 -14.85 -15.83
C ARG A 770 -5.04 -15.24 -15.05
N ARG A 771 -5.99 -15.87 -15.73
CA ARG A 771 -7.30 -16.22 -15.17
C ARG A 771 -7.53 -17.72 -15.23
N GLU A 772 -8.18 -18.25 -14.20
CA GLU A 772 -8.62 -19.64 -14.17
C GLU A 772 -9.58 -19.97 -15.32
N THR A 773 -9.50 -21.20 -15.83
CA THR A 773 -10.41 -21.74 -16.85
C THR A 773 -11.86 -21.79 -16.36
N SER A 774 -12.04 -22.04 -15.08
CA SER A 774 -13.30 -21.92 -14.34
C SER A 774 -13.01 -21.62 -12.86
N PRO A 775 -13.89 -20.94 -12.13
CA PRO A 775 -13.67 -20.64 -10.70
C PRO A 775 -13.29 -21.88 -9.88
N GLY A 776 -12.18 -21.79 -9.16
CA GLY A 776 -11.66 -22.88 -8.32
C GLY A 776 -10.98 -24.04 -9.07
N SER A 777 -10.73 -23.90 -10.39
CA SER A 777 -9.99 -24.92 -11.17
C SER A 777 -8.49 -24.91 -10.89
N HIS A 778 -7.95 -23.81 -10.38
CA HIS A 778 -6.52 -23.59 -10.12
C HIS A 778 -5.65 -23.83 -11.36
N THR A 779 -6.21 -23.62 -12.56
CA THR A 779 -5.53 -23.83 -13.84
C THR A 779 -5.85 -22.70 -14.80
N TYR A 780 -4.82 -22.09 -15.38
CA TYR A 780 -4.97 -21.04 -16.38
C TYR A 780 -5.26 -21.58 -17.79
N GLY A 781 -6.02 -20.80 -18.56
CA GLY A 781 -6.35 -21.16 -19.93
C GLY A 781 -5.14 -21.26 -20.88
N HIS A 782 -4.09 -20.47 -20.61
CA HIS A 782 -2.83 -20.44 -21.36
C HIS A 782 -1.62 -20.69 -20.44
N ALA A 783 -1.71 -21.66 -19.54
CA ALA A 783 -0.72 -21.96 -18.50
C ALA A 783 0.73 -22.03 -19.03
N ASP A 784 0.95 -22.67 -20.17
CA ASP A 784 2.29 -22.79 -20.77
C ASP A 784 2.84 -21.44 -21.27
N ALA A 785 1.99 -20.59 -21.88
CA ALA A 785 2.42 -19.28 -22.35
C ALA A 785 2.79 -18.36 -21.18
N VAL A 786 1.96 -18.36 -20.13
CA VAL A 786 2.23 -17.63 -18.88
C VAL A 786 3.55 -18.10 -18.26
N ARG A 787 3.78 -19.42 -18.17
CA ARG A 787 5.04 -19.97 -17.64
C ARG A 787 6.25 -19.57 -18.49
N ILE A 788 6.13 -19.59 -19.82
CA ILE A 788 7.18 -19.17 -20.73
C ILE A 788 7.49 -17.68 -20.52
N MET A 789 6.48 -16.82 -20.41
CA MET A 789 6.68 -15.38 -20.17
C MET A 789 7.34 -15.12 -18.82
N ASP A 790 6.90 -15.78 -17.75
CA ASP A 790 7.50 -15.66 -16.41
C ASP A 790 8.98 -16.09 -16.39
N ALA A 791 9.29 -17.15 -17.13
CA ALA A 791 10.68 -17.61 -17.25
C ALA A 791 11.54 -16.71 -18.14
N TRP A 792 10.94 -16.13 -19.18
CA TRP A 792 11.64 -15.40 -20.24
C TRP A 792 11.92 -13.94 -19.88
N TRP A 793 10.96 -13.25 -19.23
CA TRP A 793 11.06 -11.81 -18.98
C TRP A 793 12.40 -11.38 -18.39
N PRO A 794 12.87 -11.92 -17.25
CA PRO A 794 14.16 -11.53 -16.71
C PRO A 794 15.37 -11.87 -17.63
N LEU A 795 15.26 -12.93 -18.40
CA LEU A 795 16.31 -13.36 -19.33
C LEU A 795 16.38 -12.45 -20.57
N LEU A 796 15.23 -12.02 -21.09
CA LEU A 796 15.20 -11.12 -22.22
C LEU A 796 15.70 -9.72 -21.86
N VAL A 797 15.32 -9.18 -20.69
CA VAL A 797 15.82 -7.88 -20.22
C VAL A 797 17.33 -7.92 -20.04
N GLU A 798 17.87 -9.00 -19.49
CA GLU A 798 19.32 -9.17 -19.36
C GLU A 798 20.01 -9.27 -20.73
N ALA A 799 19.46 -10.06 -21.65
CA ALA A 799 20.02 -10.26 -23.01
C ALA A 799 20.01 -8.96 -23.84
N GLU A 800 18.98 -8.13 -23.65
CA GLU A 800 18.80 -6.88 -24.37
C GLU A 800 19.73 -5.77 -23.83
N PHE A 801 19.72 -5.53 -22.52
CA PHE A 801 20.35 -4.35 -21.93
C PHE A 801 21.77 -4.56 -21.40
N ARG A 802 22.06 -5.73 -20.80
CA ARG A 802 23.35 -5.95 -20.15
C ARG A 802 24.57 -5.83 -21.08
N PRO A 803 24.54 -6.32 -22.32
CA PRO A 803 25.65 -6.15 -23.24
C PRO A 803 26.00 -4.68 -23.51
N GLY A 804 25.00 -3.83 -23.67
CA GLY A 804 25.19 -2.40 -23.88
C GLY A 804 25.59 -1.65 -22.62
N LEU A 805 24.86 -1.83 -21.51
CA LEU A 805 25.09 -1.15 -20.25
C LEU A 805 26.37 -1.60 -19.52
N GLY A 806 26.79 -2.86 -19.74
CA GLY A 806 27.83 -3.50 -18.94
C GLY A 806 27.38 -3.79 -17.51
N ASP A 807 28.13 -4.68 -16.81
CA ASP A 807 27.73 -5.20 -15.50
C ASP A 807 27.48 -4.10 -14.48
N GLY A 808 28.42 -3.15 -14.33
CA GLY A 808 28.36 -2.13 -13.28
C GLY A 808 27.14 -1.21 -13.38
N LEU A 809 26.82 -0.71 -14.59
CA LEU A 809 25.67 0.15 -14.75
C LEU A 809 24.34 -0.64 -14.77
N TYR A 810 24.32 -1.84 -15.40
CA TYR A 810 23.15 -2.70 -15.38
C TYR A 810 22.75 -3.07 -13.95
N ASP A 811 23.72 -3.49 -13.11
CA ASP A 811 23.44 -3.85 -11.72
C ASP A 811 23.04 -2.63 -10.87
N ALA A 812 23.62 -1.44 -11.12
CA ALA A 812 23.24 -0.20 -10.46
C ALA A 812 21.79 0.22 -10.81
N LEU A 813 21.39 0.09 -12.08
CA LEU A 813 20.03 0.40 -12.51
C LEU A 813 19.02 -0.60 -11.94
N ARG A 814 19.29 -1.92 -12.01
CA ARG A 814 18.35 -2.93 -11.49
C ARG A 814 18.24 -2.93 -9.96
N ALA A 815 19.18 -2.35 -9.25
CA ALA A 815 19.05 -2.14 -7.81
C ALA A 815 17.96 -1.11 -7.48
N ASN A 816 17.71 -0.15 -8.38
CA ASN A 816 16.72 0.91 -8.25
C ASN A 816 15.42 0.64 -9.04
N LEU A 817 15.53 -0.11 -10.16
CA LEU A 817 14.47 -0.46 -11.08
C LEU A 817 14.21 -1.97 -11.03
N THR A 818 13.12 -2.37 -10.42
CA THR A 818 12.68 -3.77 -10.42
C THR A 818 12.52 -4.24 -11.87
N VAL A 819 13.14 -5.37 -12.22
CA VAL A 819 13.09 -5.90 -13.59
C VAL A 819 11.71 -6.49 -13.90
N ASP A 820 11.10 -7.17 -12.92
CA ASP A 820 9.82 -7.84 -13.07
C ASP A 820 9.00 -7.78 -11.77
N GLU A 821 7.76 -7.34 -11.89
CA GLU A 821 6.73 -7.38 -10.84
C GLU A 821 5.53 -8.25 -11.24
N ALA A 822 5.73 -9.29 -12.03
CA ALA A 822 4.68 -10.29 -12.22
C ALA A 822 4.26 -10.93 -10.88
N PRO A 823 3.01 -11.40 -10.74
CA PRO A 823 2.54 -11.94 -9.46
C PRO A 823 3.38 -13.10 -8.93
N SER A 824 3.95 -13.90 -9.82
CA SER A 824 4.87 -15.00 -9.48
C SER A 824 6.33 -14.60 -9.32
N ALA A 825 6.70 -13.36 -9.60
CA ALA A 825 8.07 -12.87 -9.39
C ALA A 825 8.36 -12.66 -7.91
N GLY A 826 9.62 -12.84 -7.50
CA GLY A 826 10.03 -12.60 -6.13
C GLY A 826 9.51 -13.67 -5.15
N HIS A 827 9.72 -14.92 -5.45
CA HIS A 827 9.41 -16.04 -4.56
C HIS A 827 10.15 -15.94 -3.21
N GLY A 828 9.47 -16.30 -2.15
CA GLY A 828 9.99 -16.34 -0.79
C GLY A 828 8.90 -16.06 0.25
N PRO A 829 9.17 -16.30 1.55
CA PRO A 829 8.13 -16.24 2.60
C PRO A 829 7.40 -14.90 2.72
N THR A 830 7.96 -13.84 2.16
CA THR A 830 7.39 -12.48 2.26
C THR A 830 7.06 -11.83 0.92
N GLY A 831 7.38 -12.47 -0.22
CA GLY A 831 7.42 -11.75 -1.51
C GLY A 831 6.18 -11.86 -2.36
N SER A 832 5.87 -13.05 -2.81
CA SER A 832 5.04 -13.32 -3.97
C SER A 832 3.53 -13.23 -3.78
N HIS A 833 3.00 -13.09 -2.58
CA HIS A 833 1.56 -13.18 -2.35
C HIS A 833 0.91 -11.85 -1.96
N ALA A 834 1.51 -10.74 -2.37
CA ALA A 834 1.08 -9.42 -1.93
C ALA A 834 -0.11 -8.83 -2.72
N GLY A 835 -0.52 -9.44 -3.83
CA GLY A 835 -1.70 -9.06 -4.62
C GLY A 835 -1.43 -8.05 -5.74
N SER A 836 -0.93 -6.87 -5.42
CA SER A 836 -0.63 -5.85 -6.43
C SER A 836 0.63 -6.19 -7.24
N SER A 837 0.60 -5.95 -8.55
CA SER A 837 1.68 -6.28 -9.48
C SER A 837 1.72 -5.34 -10.67
N PHE A 838 2.76 -5.45 -11.49
CA PHE A 838 2.97 -4.69 -12.72
C PHE A 838 3.05 -3.18 -12.55
N GLN A 839 3.41 -2.67 -11.37
CA GLN A 839 3.60 -1.24 -11.20
C GLN A 839 4.97 -0.78 -11.68
N TYR A 840 6.01 -1.50 -11.27
CA TYR A 840 7.40 -1.23 -11.66
C TYR A 840 7.97 -2.40 -12.45
N GLY A 841 8.76 -2.08 -13.46
CA GLY A 841 9.40 -3.04 -14.33
C GLY A 841 10.12 -2.33 -15.48
N TRP A 842 10.77 -3.10 -16.33
CA TRP A 842 11.48 -2.57 -17.50
C TRP A 842 10.58 -2.58 -18.76
N TRP A 843 9.25 -2.49 -18.57
CA TRP A 843 8.26 -2.60 -19.62
C TRP A 843 8.46 -1.55 -20.72
N SER A 844 8.52 -0.26 -20.33
CA SER A 844 8.72 0.86 -21.24
C SER A 844 10.07 0.85 -21.93
N TYR A 845 11.13 0.45 -21.20
CA TYR A 845 12.48 0.39 -21.79
C TYR A 845 12.55 -0.66 -22.88
N VAL A 846 12.01 -1.88 -22.64
CA VAL A 846 11.90 -2.94 -23.62
C VAL A 846 11.05 -2.50 -24.81
N ASP A 847 9.85 -1.95 -24.58
CA ASP A 847 8.96 -1.46 -25.63
C ASP A 847 9.67 -0.44 -26.55
N LYS A 848 10.24 0.62 -25.95
CA LYS A 848 10.89 1.69 -26.71
C LYS A 848 12.12 1.22 -27.45
N ASP A 849 12.91 0.34 -26.88
CA ASP A 849 14.11 -0.19 -27.53
C ASP A 849 13.75 -1.08 -28.71
N LEU A 850 12.79 -1.99 -28.56
CA LEU A 850 12.32 -2.86 -29.65
C LEU A 850 11.71 -2.06 -30.80
N ARG A 851 10.85 -1.07 -30.48
CA ARG A 851 10.26 -0.18 -31.49
C ARG A 851 11.33 0.63 -32.23
N THR A 852 12.38 1.07 -31.52
CA THR A 852 13.55 1.74 -32.12
C THR A 852 14.28 0.80 -33.08
N VAL A 853 14.55 -0.43 -32.70
CA VAL A 853 15.20 -1.45 -33.55
C VAL A 853 14.35 -1.82 -34.76
N LEU A 854 13.00 -1.82 -34.60
CA LEU A 854 12.05 -2.03 -35.69
C LEU A 854 11.93 -0.81 -36.63
N GLY A 855 12.53 0.33 -36.31
CA GLY A 855 12.43 1.57 -37.09
C GLY A 855 11.08 2.28 -36.95
N GLU A 856 10.36 2.05 -35.85
CA GLU A 856 9.08 2.70 -35.56
C GLU A 856 9.31 4.10 -34.95
N ASP A 857 8.28 4.95 -34.97
CA ASP A 857 8.31 6.28 -34.35
C ASP A 857 8.17 6.16 -32.83
N VAL A 858 9.20 6.57 -32.07
CA VAL A 858 9.24 6.54 -30.63
C VAL A 858 9.42 7.96 -30.09
N LYS A 859 8.48 8.42 -29.27
CA LYS A 859 8.62 9.70 -28.59
C LYS A 859 9.39 9.53 -27.28
N GLY A 860 10.47 10.31 -27.11
CA GLY A 860 11.38 10.15 -25.97
C GLY A 860 12.04 8.75 -25.99
N PRO A 861 12.80 8.43 -27.06
CA PRO A 861 13.51 7.16 -27.14
C PRO A 861 14.59 7.07 -26.07
N LEU A 862 15.09 5.87 -25.82
CA LEU A 862 16.31 5.70 -25.03
C LEU A 862 17.50 6.42 -25.73
N ALA A 863 18.48 6.82 -24.95
CA ALA A 863 19.65 7.55 -25.48
C ALA A 863 20.39 6.77 -26.57
N ARG A 864 20.23 5.48 -26.62
CA ARG A 864 20.79 4.58 -27.63
C ARG A 864 19.99 3.27 -27.72
N PRO A 865 19.99 2.56 -28.86
CA PRO A 865 19.44 1.21 -28.92
C PRO A 865 20.34 0.21 -28.21
N TYR A 866 19.71 -0.76 -27.54
CA TYR A 866 20.40 -1.80 -26.76
C TYR A 866 20.26 -3.19 -27.39
N CYS A 867 19.07 -3.61 -27.79
CA CYS A 867 18.83 -4.93 -28.37
C CYS A 867 19.64 -5.13 -29.64
N GLY A 868 20.58 -6.09 -29.62
CA GLY A 868 21.48 -6.33 -30.73
C GLY A 868 22.35 -5.12 -31.11
N GLY A 869 22.49 -4.10 -30.21
CA GLY A 869 23.17 -2.85 -30.54
C GLY A 869 22.46 -2.03 -31.63
N GLY A 870 21.17 -2.22 -31.86
CA GLY A 870 20.34 -1.60 -32.88
C GLY A 870 20.22 -2.40 -34.19
N ASP A 871 20.91 -3.54 -34.32
CA ASP A 871 20.75 -4.44 -35.45
C ASP A 871 19.60 -5.44 -35.20
N LEU A 872 18.59 -5.45 -36.09
CA LEU A 872 17.38 -6.27 -35.94
C LEU A 872 17.69 -7.78 -35.90
N ASN A 873 18.64 -8.25 -36.70
CA ASN A 873 18.97 -9.67 -36.72
C ASN A 873 19.72 -10.10 -35.45
N ALA A 874 20.67 -9.27 -34.97
CA ALA A 874 21.35 -9.52 -33.70
C ALA A 874 20.39 -9.43 -32.52
N CYS A 875 19.44 -8.50 -32.53
CA CYS A 875 18.38 -8.42 -31.51
C CYS A 875 17.50 -9.68 -31.50
N ARG A 876 17.05 -10.10 -32.68
CA ARG A 876 16.27 -11.34 -32.83
C ARG A 876 17.00 -12.57 -32.30
N ASP A 877 18.28 -12.71 -32.64
CA ASP A 877 19.09 -13.84 -32.21
C ASP A 877 19.30 -13.87 -30.69
N ALA A 878 19.50 -12.70 -30.06
CA ALA A 878 19.57 -12.57 -28.60
C ALA A 878 18.26 -12.96 -27.92
N LEU A 879 17.12 -12.49 -28.46
CA LEU A 879 15.78 -12.82 -27.96
C LEU A 879 15.45 -14.31 -28.14
N LEU A 880 15.76 -14.92 -29.28
CA LEU A 880 15.56 -16.36 -29.52
C LEU A 880 16.43 -17.23 -28.59
N THR A 881 17.67 -16.80 -28.32
CA THR A 881 18.58 -17.51 -27.43
C THR A 881 18.07 -17.48 -25.99
N SER A 882 17.60 -16.32 -25.52
CA SER A 882 17.00 -16.16 -24.19
C SER A 882 15.68 -16.94 -24.08
N LEU A 883 14.84 -16.92 -25.14
CA LEU A 883 13.58 -17.68 -25.20
C LEU A 883 13.83 -19.19 -25.12
N LYS A 884 14.86 -19.69 -25.83
CA LYS A 884 15.25 -21.12 -25.77
C LYS A 884 15.58 -21.54 -24.34
N THR A 885 16.32 -20.70 -23.62
CA THR A 885 16.64 -20.93 -22.21
C THR A 885 15.37 -20.96 -21.35
N ALA A 886 14.44 -20.06 -21.59
CA ALA A 886 13.17 -19.99 -20.87
C ALA A 886 12.27 -21.22 -21.10
N VAL A 887 12.15 -21.64 -22.34
CA VAL A 887 11.34 -22.82 -22.74
C VAL A 887 11.87 -24.09 -22.07
N GLY A 888 13.20 -24.23 -21.93
CA GLY A 888 13.85 -25.35 -21.27
C GLY A 888 13.62 -25.45 -19.76
N LYS A 889 13.11 -24.41 -19.10
CA LYS A 889 12.84 -24.44 -17.65
C LYS A 889 11.56 -25.22 -17.34
N SER A 890 11.65 -26.16 -16.40
CA SER A 890 10.51 -26.87 -15.85
C SER A 890 9.62 -25.95 -15.01
N ALA A 891 8.36 -26.31 -14.79
CA ALA A 891 7.45 -25.57 -13.90
C ALA A 891 8.05 -25.38 -12.48
N GLY A 892 8.70 -26.40 -11.91
CA GLY A 892 9.34 -26.30 -10.59
C GLY A 892 10.58 -25.38 -10.56
N GLN A 893 11.21 -25.09 -11.72
CA GLN A 893 12.29 -24.11 -11.80
C GLN A 893 11.77 -22.69 -11.96
N VAL A 894 10.59 -22.52 -12.59
CA VAL A 894 9.93 -21.21 -12.72
C VAL A 894 9.19 -20.85 -11.44
N TYR A 895 8.54 -21.81 -10.83
CA TYR A 895 7.78 -21.69 -9.58
C TYR A 895 8.39 -22.62 -8.52
N PRO A 896 9.43 -22.20 -7.81
CA PRO A 896 10.17 -23.09 -6.90
C PRO A 896 9.38 -23.51 -5.66
N GLY A 897 8.25 -22.87 -5.41
CA GLY A 897 7.46 -23.07 -4.21
C GLY A 897 7.96 -22.25 -3.01
N ASP A 898 7.17 -22.23 -1.96
CA ASP A 898 7.44 -21.53 -0.69
C ASP A 898 6.60 -22.17 0.43
N ASP A 899 6.49 -21.50 1.58
CA ASP A 899 5.71 -21.98 2.74
C ASP A 899 4.19 -22.10 2.44
N ASN A 900 3.72 -21.44 1.39
CA ASN A 900 2.31 -21.44 0.99
C ASN A 900 2.04 -22.34 -0.21
N CYS A 901 3.05 -22.62 -1.05
CA CYS A 901 2.86 -23.23 -2.37
C CYS A 901 3.86 -24.33 -2.65
N SER A 902 3.40 -25.42 -3.26
CA SER A 902 4.28 -26.49 -3.76
C SER A 902 5.05 -26.02 -5.01
N ALA A 903 6.25 -26.53 -5.20
CA ALA A 903 7.03 -26.28 -6.41
C ALA A 903 6.27 -26.74 -7.66
N GLY A 904 6.24 -25.90 -8.68
CA GLY A 904 5.55 -26.14 -9.94
C GLY A 904 4.07 -25.75 -9.96
N ASP A 905 3.51 -25.33 -8.83
CA ASP A 905 2.12 -24.86 -8.75
C ASP A 905 2.02 -23.39 -9.19
N GLN A 906 1.77 -23.16 -10.47
CA GLN A 906 1.68 -21.85 -11.09
C GLN A 906 0.55 -20.99 -10.50
N TRP A 907 -0.65 -21.57 -10.29
CA TRP A 907 -1.76 -20.85 -9.72
C TRP A 907 -1.45 -20.38 -8.29
N CYS A 908 -0.88 -21.25 -7.49
CA CYS A 908 -0.53 -20.92 -6.13
C CYS A 908 0.59 -19.86 -6.07
N ALA A 909 1.55 -19.91 -6.97
CA ALA A 909 2.61 -18.89 -7.05
C ALA A 909 2.05 -17.48 -7.29
N ASP A 910 0.94 -17.36 -8.02
CA ASP A 910 0.23 -16.09 -8.24
C ASP A 910 -0.77 -15.75 -7.13
N ALA A 911 -1.32 -16.76 -6.44
CA ALA A 911 -2.43 -16.59 -5.51
C ALA A 911 -2.15 -15.55 -4.41
N ILE A 912 -3.20 -14.83 -4.04
CA ILE A 912 -3.15 -13.86 -2.97
C ILE A 912 -3.31 -14.58 -1.62
N VAL A 913 -2.36 -14.37 -0.72
CA VAL A 913 -2.43 -14.80 0.66
C VAL A 913 -2.89 -13.64 1.53
N GLN A 914 -3.98 -13.84 2.30
CA GLN A 914 -4.40 -12.88 3.32
C GLN A 914 -3.39 -12.94 4.47
N ARG A 915 -2.49 -11.96 4.56
CA ARG A 915 -1.42 -11.97 5.57
C ARG A 915 -2.00 -11.75 6.96
N PRO A 916 -1.82 -12.67 7.89
CA PRO A 916 -2.32 -12.50 9.24
C PRO A 916 -1.56 -11.36 9.95
N VAL A 917 -2.34 -10.40 10.49
CA VAL A 917 -1.86 -9.35 11.40
C VAL A 917 -2.40 -9.69 12.79
N GLY A 918 -2.01 -10.85 13.27
CA GLY A 918 -2.55 -11.46 14.48
C GLY A 918 -2.65 -12.97 14.30
N GLY A 919 -3.49 -13.62 15.11
CA GLY A 919 -3.57 -15.08 15.19
C GLY A 919 -4.36 -15.76 14.09
N LEU A 920 -5.25 -15.07 13.38
CA LEU A 920 -6.16 -15.67 12.39
C LEU A 920 -5.51 -15.85 11.02
N THR A 921 -5.78 -16.98 10.38
CA THR A 921 -5.42 -17.26 8.98
C THR A 921 -6.67 -17.37 8.11
N HIS A 922 -6.53 -17.06 6.83
CA HIS A 922 -7.61 -17.06 5.84
C HIS A 922 -7.21 -17.86 4.60
N ASN A 923 -8.20 -18.24 3.79
CA ASN A 923 -7.95 -18.97 2.55
C ASN A 923 -7.28 -18.07 1.51
N LYS A 924 -6.42 -18.68 0.69
CA LYS A 924 -5.87 -18.03 -0.52
C LYS A 924 -6.99 -17.77 -1.54
N ILE A 925 -6.84 -16.70 -2.31
CA ILE A 925 -7.72 -16.38 -3.43
C ILE A 925 -6.92 -16.24 -4.72
N SER A 926 -7.58 -16.39 -5.86
CA SER A 926 -6.97 -16.18 -7.16
C SER A 926 -6.43 -14.76 -7.31
N TRP A 927 -5.29 -14.63 -7.97
CA TRP A 927 -4.67 -13.34 -8.24
C TRP A 927 -5.63 -12.38 -8.97
N GLN A 928 -5.65 -11.16 -8.52
CA GLN A 928 -6.33 -10.03 -9.11
C GLN A 928 -5.70 -8.73 -8.64
N ASN A 929 -5.47 -7.81 -9.55
CA ASN A 929 -4.79 -6.55 -9.29
C ASN A 929 -5.80 -5.39 -9.30
N ARG A 930 -6.64 -5.29 -8.25
CA ARG A 930 -7.69 -4.27 -8.13
C ARG A 930 -7.82 -3.76 -6.69
N PRO A 931 -8.60 -2.69 -6.42
CA PRO A 931 -8.76 -2.15 -5.07
C PRO A 931 -9.14 -3.21 -4.03
N THR A 932 -8.48 -3.18 -2.87
CA THR A 932 -8.87 -3.98 -1.70
C THR A 932 -10.11 -3.41 -1.03
N PHE A 933 -10.22 -2.09 -0.91
CA PHE A 933 -11.51 -1.43 -0.70
C PHE A 933 -11.99 -0.89 -2.03
N GLN A 934 -13.09 -1.41 -2.55
CA GLN A 934 -13.63 -0.97 -3.83
C GLN A 934 -15.04 -0.43 -3.68
N GLN A 935 -15.27 0.74 -4.28
CA GLN A 935 -16.57 1.37 -4.39
C GLN A 935 -17.07 1.35 -5.83
N VAL A 936 -18.36 1.17 -6.01
CA VAL A 936 -19.08 1.32 -7.29
C VAL A 936 -20.22 2.28 -7.02
N VAL A 937 -20.14 3.49 -7.56
CA VAL A 937 -21.06 4.57 -7.18
C VAL A 937 -21.65 5.29 -8.38
N GLU A 938 -22.93 5.65 -8.22
CA GLU A 938 -23.69 6.52 -9.09
C GLU A 938 -24.74 7.25 -8.24
N PHE A 939 -24.81 8.57 -8.37
CA PHE A 939 -25.81 9.37 -7.66
C PHE A 939 -26.90 9.81 -8.63
N PRO A 940 -28.12 9.25 -8.55
CA PRO A 940 -29.22 9.66 -9.40
C PRO A 940 -29.88 10.97 -8.94
N ALA A 941 -29.45 11.55 -7.83
CA ALA A 941 -29.97 12.78 -7.26
C ALA A 941 -28.90 13.58 -6.50
N HIS A 942 -29.18 14.84 -6.24
CA HIS A 942 -28.36 15.77 -5.46
C HIS A 942 -29.25 16.51 -4.47
N ARG A 943 -28.70 17.01 -3.34
CA ARG A 943 -29.38 17.87 -2.41
C ARG A 943 -29.68 19.27 -3.01
#